data_204d946b08f4fc9c65db703ff6e729c9
#
_entry.id   204d946b08f4fc9c65db703ff6e729c9
#
_cell.length_a   1.000
_cell.length_b   1.000
_cell.length_c   1.000
_cell.angle_alpha   90.00
_cell.angle_beta   90.00
_cell.angle_gamma   90.00
#
_symmetry.space_group_name_H-M   'P 1'
#
loop_
_entity.id
_entity.type
_entity.pdbx_description
1 polymer ?
#
loop_
_entity_poly.entity_id
_entity_poly.type
_entity_poly.pdbx_seq_one_letter_code
_entity_poly.pdbx_strand_id
1 'polypeptide(L)'
;MGVFEKIFGTRSQREIKKIQPTVDKILALEDDYKALSEEALKAKTAEFKNRLDQGETLDDLLPEAFAAVREAADRVLGMRPYPVQLIGGIVLHQGRIAEMKTGEGKTLVAILPCYLNALTGKGVHVVTVNEYLAKRDSEWMGKVYRYMGLSVGLVIPGMSPAERRVAYAADITYCTNNELGFDYLRDNMAIYKSELVQRGHAFAIVDEVDSILIDEARTPLIISGKGEDSSKLYEMADHFVSTLRKQVFAKTDEKEIHDDYDCDYIVDEKQRTVSLTASGIAKAEKFFGVENLADAENATLSHHINQAMKARGLMKRDIDYVIKDGQVIIVDEFTGRLMYGRRYNEGLHQAIEAKEGVTVAGESKTLATITFQNFFRLYGKLSGMTGTALTEEEEFSAIYNLDVVEIPTNRPVIRIDHPDVVYKTEAGKFRAIIWQVMACHEKGQPVLVGTISIEKSEILSKLLKREGIPHSVLNAKHHEQEAQIVAQAGKLGAVTIATNMAGRGTDIMLGGNADFLAKAELARMDFPDELLQEADSYAETSDPEILKVRHTYEELLKKHKAAIAQEAEQVRAAGGLFIIGTERHESRRIDNQLRGRSGRQGDPGESRFYLSLQDDLMRLFSTDRVMSMMDSLGLDEDTPIDAKILSNAVENAQKSVESRNFRARKNVLEYDNVMNTQREVIYAQRQKVLDGEDLRENMMQMLRSLVESDVSTALSGHGGVVNEDGLKGLANAMEGIYFAKGTLASRREQLLAMNADQLTDTVFEIAKHTYEAKEAAYTPKIMRELERVVMLRVVDEYWMDNIDAMDDLKQGIGLRAYGQHDPVVAYKEEGYQMFEAMITAIKEETIRRMFLVQLRPAQEVKREKVAKETGTSAPDKSQVKRAPVRKEHKVGPNDPCPCGSGKKYKKCCMQKDKLES
;
A
#
# COMPACT_ATOMS: atom_id res chain seq x y z
N MET A 1 -7.95 -26.46 -22.93
CA MET A 1 -9.14 -27.06 -22.24
C MET A 1 -9.03 -28.56 -22.27
N GLY A 2 -8.93 -29.19 -21.10
CA GLY A 2 -8.89 -30.63 -20.96
C GLY A 2 -10.20 -31.30 -21.39
N VAL A 3 -10.20 -32.59 -21.73
CA VAL A 3 -11.40 -33.36 -22.12
C VAL A 3 -12.49 -33.25 -21.03
N PHE A 4 -12.08 -33.19 -19.76
CA PHE A 4 -12.96 -33.06 -18.61
C PHE A 4 -13.71 -31.70 -18.58
N GLU A 5 -13.04 -30.61 -18.96
CA GLU A 5 -13.67 -29.28 -19.04
C GLU A 5 -14.67 -29.14 -20.17
N LYS A 6 -14.46 -29.89 -21.28
CA LYS A 6 -15.43 -29.91 -22.39
C LYS A 6 -16.75 -30.61 -22.03
N ILE A 7 -16.70 -31.57 -21.10
CA ILE A 7 -17.89 -32.35 -20.71
C ILE A 7 -18.61 -31.71 -19.51
N PHE A 8 -17.88 -31.23 -18.50
CA PHE A 8 -18.44 -30.80 -17.24
C PHE A 8 -18.39 -29.27 -17.05
N GLY A 9 -17.87 -28.53 -18.02
CA GLY A 9 -17.62 -27.08 -17.92
C GLY A 9 -16.45 -26.71 -17.01
N THR A 10 -16.05 -25.44 -17.00
CA THR A 10 -15.01 -24.91 -16.13
C THR A 10 -15.48 -24.93 -14.67
N ARG A 11 -14.54 -24.75 -13.71
CA ARG A 11 -14.86 -24.62 -12.30
C ARG A 11 -15.84 -23.45 -12.07
N SER A 12 -15.55 -22.28 -12.66
CA SER A 12 -16.43 -21.10 -12.56
C SER A 12 -17.85 -21.37 -13.07
N GLN A 13 -18.00 -22.07 -14.21
CA GLN A 13 -19.31 -22.44 -14.74
C GLN A 13 -20.11 -23.33 -13.80
N ARG A 14 -19.45 -24.25 -13.10
CA ARG A 14 -20.12 -25.13 -12.11
C ARG A 14 -20.55 -24.35 -10.87
N GLU A 15 -19.71 -23.42 -10.40
CA GLU A 15 -20.07 -22.53 -9.28
C GLU A 15 -21.25 -21.62 -9.62
N ILE A 16 -21.25 -21.03 -10.84
CA ILE A 16 -22.37 -20.21 -11.30
C ILE A 16 -23.69 -21.01 -11.35
N LYS A 17 -23.64 -22.27 -11.77
CA LYS A 17 -24.83 -23.14 -11.76
C LYS A 17 -25.38 -23.34 -10.33
N LYS A 18 -24.54 -23.37 -9.30
CA LYS A 18 -24.99 -23.47 -7.91
C LYS A 18 -25.62 -22.15 -7.41
N ILE A 19 -25.13 -21.02 -7.91
CA ILE A 19 -25.61 -19.67 -7.56
C ILE A 19 -26.91 -19.34 -8.28
N GLN A 20 -27.14 -19.87 -9.49
CA GLN A 20 -28.26 -19.54 -10.36
C GLN A 20 -29.63 -19.62 -9.65
N PRO A 21 -29.96 -20.65 -8.84
CA PRO A 21 -31.24 -20.70 -8.14
C PRO A 21 -31.47 -19.51 -7.20
N THR A 22 -30.41 -18.97 -6.60
CA THR A 22 -30.52 -17.77 -5.76
C THR A 22 -30.77 -16.53 -6.60
N VAL A 23 -30.09 -16.40 -7.75
CA VAL A 23 -30.37 -15.32 -8.71
C VAL A 23 -31.81 -15.37 -9.19
N ASP A 24 -32.33 -16.55 -9.51
CA ASP A 24 -33.70 -16.72 -9.97
C ASP A 24 -34.72 -16.30 -8.89
N LYS A 25 -34.44 -16.58 -7.61
CA LYS A 25 -35.25 -16.09 -6.47
C LYS A 25 -35.23 -14.56 -6.38
N ILE A 26 -34.06 -13.92 -6.54
CA ILE A 26 -33.95 -12.45 -6.52
C ILE A 26 -34.78 -11.84 -7.66
N LEU A 27 -34.68 -12.41 -8.86
CA LEU A 27 -35.45 -11.94 -10.02
C LEU A 27 -36.94 -12.13 -9.86
N ALA A 28 -37.37 -13.21 -9.23
CA ALA A 28 -38.77 -13.48 -8.95
C ALA A 28 -39.41 -12.45 -8.01
N LEU A 29 -38.63 -11.80 -7.16
CA LEU A 29 -39.09 -10.75 -6.24
C LEU A 29 -39.17 -9.36 -6.92
N GLU A 30 -38.75 -9.22 -8.17
CA GLU A 30 -38.65 -7.94 -8.86
C GLU A 30 -39.97 -7.14 -8.87
N ASP A 31 -41.07 -7.77 -9.25
CA ASP A 31 -42.37 -7.10 -9.34
C ASP A 31 -42.91 -6.69 -7.96
N ASP A 32 -42.69 -7.53 -6.94
CA ASP A 32 -43.08 -7.23 -5.55
C ASP A 32 -42.37 -5.98 -5.03
N TYR A 33 -41.04 -5.88 -5.26
CA TYR A 33 -40.27 -4.75 -4.80
C TYR A 33 -40.50 -3.48 -5.62
N LYS A 34 -40.79 -3.58 -6.91
CA LYS A 34 -41.26 -2.46 -7.75
C LYS A 34 -42.55 -1.84 -7.27
N ALA A 35 -43.45 -2.67 -6.74
CA ALA A 35 -44.77 -2.23 -6.25
C ALA A 35 -44.67 -1.51 -4.87
N LEU A 36 -43.54 -1.63 -4.15
CA LEU A 36 -43.37 -0.96 -2.86
C LEU A 36 -43.34 0.57 -3.00
N SER A 37 -43.99 1.26 -2.05
CA SER A 37 -43.79 2.70 -1.92
C SER A 37 -42.35 3.00 -1.47
N GLU A 38 -41.93 4.25 -1.61
CA GLU A 38 -40.58 4.68 -1.18
C GLU A 38 -40.36 4.42 0.31
N GLU A 39 -41.34 4.74 1.14
CA GLU A 39 -41.29 4.52 2.58
C GLU A 39 -41.23 3.03 2.94
N ALA A 40 -42.00 2.18 2.24
CA ALA A 40 -41.98 0.74 2.45
C ALA A 40 -40.64 0.11 2.06
N LEU A 41 -40.01 0.59 0.99
CA LEU A 41 -38.71 0.10 0.57
C LEU A 41 -37.62 0.52 1.58
N LYS A 42 -37.60 1.76 2.04
CA LYS A 42 -36.68 2.26 3.08
C LYS A 42 -36.85 1.48 4.41
N ALA A 43 -38.09 1.14 4.78
CA ALA A 43 -38.38 0.38 6.02
C ALA A 43 -37.81 -1.05 5.99
N LYS A 44 -37.53 -1.62 4.82
CA LYS A 44 -36.94 -2.97 4.70
C LYS A 44 -35.60 -3.10 5.43
N THR A 45 -34.79 -2.06 5.48
CA THR A 45 -33.52 -2.09 6.21
C THR A 45 -33.72 -2.35 7.72
N ALA A 46 -34.70 -1.70 8.33
CA ALA A 46 -35.03 -1.93 9.75
C ALA A 46 -35.64 -3.34 9.96
N GLU A 47 -36.46 -3.80 9.03
CA GLU A 47 -37.03 -5.15 9.03
C GLU A 47 -35.90 -6.21 8.99
N PHE A 48 -34.96 -6.08 8.07
CA PHE A 48 -33.85 -7.04 7.94
C PHE A 48 -32.93 -7.03 9.17
N LYS A 49 -32.63 -5.88 9.75
CA LYS A 49 -31.86 -5.79 11.01
C LYS A 49 -32.59 -6.52 12.15
N ASN A 50 -33.90 -6.35 12.28
CA ASN A 50 -34.69 -7.05 13.29
C ASN A 50 -34.71 -8.57 13.09
N ARG A 51 -34.76 -9.04 11.84
CA ARG A 51 -34.71 -10.48 11.51
C ARG A 51 -33.36 -11.09 11.85
N LEU A 52 -32.26 -10.36 11.59
CA LEU A 52 -30.90 -10.74 12.03
C LEU A 52 -30.82 -10.86 13.57
N ASP A 53 -31.39 -9.90 14.29
CA ASP A 53 -31.40 -9.92 15.75
C ASP A 53 -32.24 -11.10 16.31
N GLN A 54 -33.22 -11.60 15.55
CA GLN A 54 -34.01 -12.78 15.83
C GLN A 54 -33.32 -14.11 15.48
N GLY A 55 -32.12 -14.04 14.84
CA GLY A 55 -31.29 -15.22 14.57
C GLY A 55 -31.33 -15.71 13.13
N GLU A 56 -31.97 -15.01 12.18
CA GLU A 56 -31.81 -15.31 10.77
C GLU A 56 -30.39 -15.00 10.31
N THR A 57 -29.93 -15.71 9.28
CA THR A 57 -28.59 -15.50 8.73
C THR A 57 -28.60 -14.50 7.57
N LEU A 58 -27.42 -13.95 7.24
CA LEU A 58 -27.28 -13.11 6.06
C LEU A 58 -27.63 -13.86 4.76
N ASP A 59 -27.37 -15.17 4.71
CA ASP A 59 -27.70 -16.00 3.54
C ASP A 59 -29.21 -16.18 3.36
N ASP A 60 -29.96 -16.24 4.46
CA ASP A 60 -31.44 -16.31 4.42
C ASP A 60 -32.03 -15.00 3.89
N LEU A 61 -31.47 -13.86 4.30
CA LEU A 61 -31.90 -12.52 3.89
C LEU A 61 -31.41 -12.12 2.50
N LEU A 62 -30.39 -12.78 1.95
CA LEU A 62 -29.71 -12.37 0.73
C LEU A 62 -30.67 -12.14 -0.46
N PRO A 63 -31.64 -13.03 -0.79
CA PRO A 63 -32.51 -12.78 -1.93
C PRO A 63 -33.34 -11.51 -1.80
N GLU A 64 -33.92 -11.27 -0.63
CA GLU A 64 -34.76 -10.10 -0.35
C GLU A 64 -33.93 -8.81 -0.26
N ALA A 65 -32.78 -8.86 0.40
CA ALA A 65 -31.90 -7.71 0.53
C ALA A 65 -31.31 -7.27 -0.83
N PHE A 66 -30.94 -8.23 -1.70
CA PHE A 66 -30.48 -7.95 -3.05
C PHE A 66 -31.61 -7.39 -3.94
N ALA A 67 -32.83 -7.90 -3.80
CA ALA A 67 -34.00 -7.34 -4.51
C ALA A 67 -34.28 -5.89 -4.05
N ALA A 68 -34.20 -5.61 -2.75
CA ALA A 68 -34.40 -4.28 -2.19
C ALA A 68 -33.37 -3.27 -2.69
N VAL A 69 -32.06 -3.59 -2.61
CA VAL A 69 -31.01 -2.67 -3.03
C VAL A 69 -30.93 -2.54 -4.55
N ARG A 70 -31.31 -3.57 -5.31
CA ARG A 70 -31.43 -3.53 -6.77
C ARG A 70 -32.51 -2.55 -7.21
N GLU A 71 -33.68 -2.56 -6.55
CA GLU A 71 -34.76 -1.61 -6.79
C GLU A 71 -34.36 -0.19 -6.34
N ALA A 72 -33.69 -0.05 -5.22
CA ALA A 72 -33.17 1.24 -4.75
C ALA A 72 -32.16 1.85 -5.74
N ALA A 73 -31.28 1.03 -6.32
CA ALA A 73 -30.31 1.48 -7.32
C ALA A 73 -31.00 1.96 -8.60
N ASP A 74 -32.06 1.30 -9.02
CA ASP A 74 -32.85 1.73 -10.18
C ASP A 74 -33.55 3.07 -9.92
N ARG A 75 -34.17 3.23 -8.75
CA ARG A 75 -34.88 4.48 -8.40
C ARG A 75 -33.94 5.67 -8.19
N VAL A 76 -32.76 5.44 -7.59
CA VAL A 76 -31.84 6.51 -7.22
C VAL A 76 -30.86 6.87 -8.33
N LEU A 77 -30.35 5.85 -9.03
CA LEU A 77 -29.29 6.02 -10.04
C LEU A 77 -29.80 5.82 -11.48
N GLY A 78 -31.02 5.30 -11.68
CA GLY A 78 -31.50 4.85 -12.99
C GLY A 78 -30.70 3.64 -13.52
N MET A 79 -30.05 2.90 -12.65
CA MET A 79 -29.21 1.75 -13.00
C MET A 79 -29.67 0.49 -12.26
N ARG A 80 -30.29 -0.41 -12.98
CA ARG A 80 -30.74 -1.69 -12.45
C ARG A 80 -29.67 -2.77 -12.66
N PRO A 81 -29.09 -3.36 -11.59
CA PRO A 81 -28.12 -4.45 -11.73
C PRO A 81 -28.63 -5.60 -12.61
N TYR A 82 -27.79 -6.04 -13.55
CA TYR A 82 -28.08 -7.16 -14.44
C TYR A 82 -27.97 -8.51 -13.71
N PRO A 83 -28.58 -9.60 -14.25
CA PRO A 83 -28.44 -10.93 -13.65
C PRO A 83 -27.00 -11.38 -13.44
N VAL A 84 -26.08 -11.09 -14.38
CA VAL A 84 -24.64 -11.38 -14.22
C VAL A 84 -24.01 -10.60 -13.07
N GLN A 85 -24.48 -9.39 -12.82
CA GLN A 85 -24.02 -8.56 -11.70
C GLN A 85 -24.54 -9.08 -10.35
N LEU A 86 -25.73 -9.69 -10.30
CA LEU A 86 -26.22 -10.39 -9.11
C LEU A 86 -25.33 -11.59 -8.79
N ILE A 87 -24.89 -12.36 -9.79
CA ILE A 87 -23.91 -13.45 -9.60
C ILE A 87 -22.63 -12.90 -8.97
N GLY A 88 -22.07 -11.81 -9.52
CA GLY A 88 -20.90 -11.15 -8.97
C GLY A 88 -21.08 -10.72 -7.52
N GLY A 89 -22.22 -10.12 -7.18
CA GLY A 89 -22.57 -9.72 -5.82
C GLY A 89 -22.63 -10.90 -4.83
N ILE A 90 -23.20 -12.04 -5.25
CA ILE A 90 -23.25 -13.27 -4.44
C ILE A 90 -21.85 -13.83 -4.21
N VAL A 91 -21.01 -13.88 -5.25
CA VAL A 91 -19.60 -14.33 -5.15
C VAL A 91 -18.83 -13.47 -4.16
N LEU A 92 -18.98 -12.15 -4.20
CA LEU A 92 -18.36 -11.24 -3.24
C LEU A 92 -18.91 -11.46 -1.82
N HIS A 93 -20.21 -11.69 -1.66
CA HIS A 93 -20.78 -11.99 -0.35
C HIS A 93 -20.22 -13.31 0.25
N GLN A 94 -19.89 -14.28 -0.60
CA GLN A 94 -19.29 -15.56 -0.18
C GLN A 94 -17.82 -15.43 0.26
N GLY A 95 -17.20 -14.24 0.20
CA GLY A 95 -15.79 -14.05 0.55
C GLY A 95 -14.85 -14.60 -0.54
N ARG A 96 -15.18 -14.37 -1.81
CA ARG A 96 -14.44 -14.86 -2.99
C ARG A 96 -14.08 -13.71 -3.91
N ILE A 97 -13.26 -13.96 -4.92
CA ILE A 97 -12.94 -12.98 -5.95
C ILE A 97 -13.89 -13.13 -7.14
N ALA A 98 -14.60 -12.04 -7.47
CA ALA A 98 -15.39 -11.95 -8.69
C ALA A 98 -14.53 -11.39 -9.82
N GLU A 99 -14.09 -12.24 -10.76
CA GLU A 99 -13.48 -11.74 -11.99
C GLU A 99 -14.56 -11.28 -12.96
N MET A 100 -14.71 -9.97 -13.10
CA MET A 100 -15.61 -9.33 -14.03
C MET A 100 -14.81 -8.47 -15.01
N LYS A 101 -15.00 -8.69 -16.31
CA LYS A 101 -14.26 -7.94 -17.32
C LYS A 101 -14.44 -6.43 -17.12
N THR A 102 -13.46 -5.66 -17.55
CA THR A 102 -13.49 -4.19 -17.43
C THR A 102 -14.72 -3.64 -18.18
N GLY A 103 -15.40 -2.69 -17.55
CA GLY A 103 -16.65 -2.12 -18.11
C GLY A 103 -17.94 -2.89 -17.77
N GLU A 104 -17.89 -3.99 -17.00
CA GLU A 104 -19.09 -4.76 -16.56
C GLU A 104 -19.76 -4.17 -15.31
N GLY A 105 -19.35 -3.00 -14.84
CA GLY A 105 -20.00 -2.27 -13.74
C GLY A 105 -19.69 -2.83 -12.35
N LYS A 106 -18.44 -3.22 -12.08
CA LYS A 106 -17.99 -3.72 -10.77
C LYS A 106 -18.40 -2.83 -9.59
N THR A 107 -18.31 -1.50 -9.76
CA THR A 107 -18.70 -0.52 -8.73
C THR A 107 -20.18 -0.69 -8.34
N LEU A 108 -21.08 -0.92 -9.31
CA LEU A 108 -22.49 -1.19 -9.04
C LEU A 108 -22.71 -2.55 -8.40
N VAL A 109 -21.91 -3.56 -8.76
CA VAL A 109 -21.98 -4.91 -8.14
C VAL A 109 -21.68 -4.85 -6.65
N ALA A 110 -20.71 -4.05 -6.25
CA ALA A 110 -20.31 -3.93 -4.86
C ALA A 110 -21.42 -3.46 -3.92
N ILE A 111 -22.44 -2.72 -4.43
CA ILE A 111 -23.54 -2.25 -3.57
C ILE A 111 -24.32 -3.39 -2.95
N LEU A 112 -24.47 -4.51 -3.67
CA LEU A 112 -25.26 -5.66 -3.25
C LEU A 112 -24.71 -6.32 -1.95
N PRO A 113 -23.46 -6.81 -1.93
CA PRO A 113 -22.88 -7.39 -0.72
C PRO A 113 -22.59 -6.34 0.35
N CYS A 114 -22.24 -5.08 0.00
CA CYS A 114 -22.06 -4.01 0.97
C CYS A 114 -23.33 -3.76 1.77
N TYR A 115 -24.48 -3.60 1.10
CA TYR A 115 -25.75 -3.41 1.78
C TYR A 115 -26.09 -4.55 2.72
N LEU A 116 -26.01 -5.80 2.23
CA LEU A 116 -26.34 -6.99 3.03
C LEU A 116 -25.45 -7.13 4.28
N ASN A 117 -24.12 -6.99 4.11
CA ASN A 117 -23.20 -7.16 5.23
C ASN A 117 -23.23 -5.97 6.20
N ALA A 118 -23.57 -4.76 5.76
CA ALA A 118 -23.73 -3.58 6.59
C ALA A 118 -24.90 -3.72 7.60
N LEU A 119 -25.90 -4.55 7.30
CA LEU A 119 -27.01 -4.84 8.20
C LEU A 119 -26.56 -5.39 9.57
N THR A 120 -25.39 -6.03 9.64
CA THR A 120 -24.81 -6.54 10.89
C THR A 120 -24.36 -5.43 11.86
N GLY A 121 -24.26 -4.19 11.42
CA GLY A 121 -23.72 -3.08 12.21
C GLY A 121 -22.22 -3.14 12.52
N LYS A 122 -21.49 -4.16 12.03
CA LYS A 122 -20.05 -4.35 12.28
C LYS A 122 -19.14 -3.52 11.39
N GLY A 123 -19.70 -2.88 10.35
CA GLY A 123 -18.97 -2.09 9.35
C GLY A 123 -18.47 -2.90 8.16
N VAL A 124 -18.53 -2.27 7.00
CA VAL A 124 -18.02 -2.80 5.73
C VAL A 124 -17.02 -1.82 5.16
N HIS A 125 -15.83 -2.29 4.78
CA HIS A 125 -14.81 -1.48 4.12
C HIS A 125 -14.79 -1.78 2.62
N VAL A 126 -14.88 -0.74 1.80
CA VAL A 126 -14.65 -0.81 0.35
C VAL A 126 -13.30 -0.16 0.06
N VAL A 127 -12.34 -1.00 -0.32
CA VAL A 127 -10.95 -0.60 -0.45
C VAL A 127 -10.61 -0.35 -1.92
N THR A 128 -10.09 0.82 -2.22
CA THR A 128 -9.71 1.25 -3.57
C THR A 128 -8.21 1.58 -3.66
N VAL A 129 -7.69 1.61 -4.90
CA VAL A 129 -6.26 1.89 -5.16
C VAL A 129 -5.89 3.38 -5.05
N ASN A 130 -6.85 4.28 -5.05
CA ASN A 130 -6.59 5.72 -4.98
C ASN A 130 -7.76 6.52 -4.41
N GLU A 131 -7.47 7.75 -3.99
CA GLU A 131 -8.43 8.68 -3.38
C GLU A 131 -9.55 9.13 -4.34
N TYR A 132 -9.25 9.27 -5.64
CA TYR A 132 -10.25 9.67 -6.64
C TYR A 132 -11.37 8.64 -6.72
N LEU A 133 -11.03 7.36 -6.83
CA LEU A 133 -12.02 6.28 -6.86
C LEU A 133 -12.79 6.18 -5.54
N ALA A 134 -12.08 6.27 -4.40
CA ALA A 134 -12.73 6.25 -3.09
C ALA A 134 -13.77 7.37 -2.95
N LYS A 135 -13.42 8.60 -3.31
CA LYS A 135 -14.32 9.77 -3.27
C LYS A 135 -15.49 9.60 -4.23
N ARG A 136 -15.21 9.34 -5.51
CA ARG A 136 -16.24 9.17 -6.55
C ARG A 136 -17.27 8.10 -6.17
N ASP A 137 -16.79 6.93 -5.77
CA ASP A 137 -17.65 5.77 -5.53
C ASP A 137 -18.43 5.90 -4.21
N SER A 138 -17.83 6.52 -3.16
CA SER A 138 -18.54 6.81 -1.91
C SER A 138 -19.67 7.82 -2.09
N GLU A 139 -19.51 8.80 -2.96
CA GLU A 139 -20.53 9.78 -3.27
C GLU A 139 -21.62 9.17 -4.16
N TRP A 140 -21.22 8.50 -5.24
CA TRP A 140 -22.11 7.95 -6.25
C TRP A 140 -22.94 6.78 -5.72
N MET A 141 -22.31 5.72 -5.24
CA MET A 141 -23.00 4.56 -4.66
C MET A 141 -23.59 4.88 -3.28
N GLY A 142 -22.98 5.82 -2.58
CA GLY A 142 -23.46 6.33 -1.29
C GLY A 142 -24.91 6.85 -1.32
N LYS A 143 -25.40 7.33 -2.48
CA LYS A 143 -26.79 7.72 -2.63
C LYS A 143 -27.75 6.55 -2.39
N VAL A 144 -27.41 5.36 -2.91
CA VAL A 144 -28.23 4.16 -2.72
C VAL A 144 -28.25 3.72 -1.26
N TYR A 145 -27.08 3.73 -0.61
CA TYR A 145 -26.98 3.33 0.79
C TYR A 145 -27.72 4.30 1.72
N ARG A 146 -27.56 5.62 1.51
CA ARG A 146 -28.27 6.66 2.28
C ARG A 146 -29.79 6.61 2.04
N TYR A 147 -30.21 6.35 0.81
CA TYR A 147 -31.62 6.12 0.49
C TYR A 147 -32.20 4.93 1.27
N MET A 148 -31.43 3.86 1.46
CA MET A 148 -31.81 2.69 2.24
C MET A 148 -31.59 2.89 3.76
N GLY A 149 -31.16 4.08 4.22
CA GLY A 149 -30.97 4.40 5.64
C GLY A 149 -29.66 3.94 6.27
N LEU A 150 -28.62 3.67 5.44
CA LEU A 150 -27.27 3.35 5.92
C LEU A 150 -26.33 4.56 5.81
N SER A 151 -25.43 4.68 6.75
CA SER A 151 -24.40 5.72 6.80
C SER A 151 -23.19 5.34 5.93
N VAL A 152 -22.57 6.35 5.30
CA VAL A 152 -21.41 6.18 4.42
C VAL A 152 -20.28 7.09 4.86
N GLY A 153 -19.11 6.53 5.11
CA GLY A 153 -17.87 7.22 5.43
C GLY A 153 -16.87 7.18 4.28
N LEU A 154 -15.97 8.15 4.27
CA LEU A 154 -14.86 8.23 3.32
C LEU A 154 -13.57 8.51 4.11
N VAL A 155 -12.51 7.72 3.86
CA VAL A 155 -11.18 7.92 4.44
C VAL A 155 -10.15 8.09 3.32
N ILE A 156 -9.57 9.28 3.27
CA ILE A 156 -8.56 9.69 2.29
C ILE A 156 -7.40 10.40 2.99
N PRO A 157 -6.25 10.60 2.32
CA PRO A 157 -5.12 11.35 2.86
C PRO A 157 -5.53 12.76 3.34
N GLY A 158 -4.86 13.26 4.38
CA GLY A 158 -5.05 14.62 4.90
C GLY A 158 -6.20 14.81 5.91
N MET A 159 -7.03 13.78 6.15
CA MET A 159 -8.09 13.85 7.18
C MET A 159 -7.52 13.77 8.58
N SER A 160 -8.12 14.54 9.49
CA SER A 160 -7.80 14.49 10.93
C SER A 160 -8.26 13.17 11.57
N PRO A 161 -7.67 12.74 12.70
CA PRO A 161 -8.12 11.55 13.42
C PRO A 161 -9.59 11.61 13.86
N ALA A 162 -10.12 12.77 14.15
CA ALA A 162 -11.53 12.95 14.52
C ALA A 162 -12.47 12.68 13.35
N GLU A 163 -12.16 13.19 12.16
CA GLU A 163 -12.92 12.93 10.93
C GLU A 163 -12.84 11.46 10.53
N ARG A 164 -11.65 10.84 10.62
CA ARG A 164 -11.44 9.40 10.35
C ARG A 164 -12.31 8.53 11.27
N ARG A 165 -12.38 8.87 12.57
CA ARG A 165 -13.21 8.13 13.53
C ARG A 165 -14.69 8.16 13.16
N VAL A 166 -15.20 9.31 12.73
CA VAL A 166 -16.58 9.44 12.24
C VAL A 166 -16.79 8.61 10.98
N ALA A 167 -15.83 8.63 10.05
CA ALA A 167 -15.90 7.88 8.82
C ALA A 167 -15.88 6.37 9.05
N TYR A 168 -15.00 5.86 9.93
CA TYR A 168 -14.97 4.43 10.28
C TYR A 168 -16.16 3.96 11.12
N ALA A 169 -16.84 4.89 11.81
CA ALA A 169 -18.06 4.58 12.54
C ALA A 169 -19.29 4.36 11.62
N ALA A 170 -19.20 4.76 10.33
CA ALA A 170 -20.28 4.55 9.37
C ALA A 170 -20.52 3.06 9.06
N ASP A 171 -21.71 2.72 8.57
CA ASP A 171 -22.06 1.34 8.19
C ASP A 171 -21.21 0.82 7.05
N ILE A 172 -20.85 1.71 6.09
CA ILE A 172 -20.00 1.42 4.95
C ILE A 172 -18.94 2.51 4.84
N THR A 173 -17.67 2.13 4.79
CA THR A 173 -16.55 3.08 4.69
C THR A 173 -15.74 2.80 3.42
N TYR A 174 -15.65 3.81 2.55
CA TYR A 174 -14.73 3.81 1.41
C TYR A 174 -13.38 4.35 1.83
N CYS A 175 -12.32 3.69 1.44
CA CYS A 175 -10.95 4.09 1.83
C CYS A 175 -9.92 3.62 0.80
N THR A 176 -8.74 4.24 0.83
CA THR A 176 -7.60 3.69 0.10
C THR A 176 -6.92 2.59 0.92
N ASN A 177 -6.30 1.64 0.23
CA ASN A 177 -5.57 0.53 0.85
C ASN A 177 -4.47 1.01 1.82
N ASN A 178 -3.74 2.06 1.44
CA ASN A 178 -2.66 2.62 2.25
C ASN A 178 -3.19 3.27 3.53
N GLU A 179 -4.18 4.18 3.43
CA GLU A 179 -4.73 4.85 4.60
C GLU A 179 -5.33 3.87 5.60
N LEU A 180 -6.04 2.86 5.09
CA LEU A 180 -6.64 1.81 5.91
C LEU A 180 -5.58 1.05 6.73
N GLY A 181 -4.46 0.67 6.10
CA GLY A 181 -3.38 -0.03 6.79
C GLY A 181 -2.56 0.88 7.71
N PHE A 182 -2.33 2.15 7.33
CA PHE A 182 -1.66 3.11 8.22
C PHE A 182 -2.50 3.46 9.43
N ASP A 183 -3.81 3.58 9.29
CA ASP A 183 -4.69 3.82 10.44
C ASP A 183 -4.67 2.63 11.40
N TYR A 184 -4.59 1.39 10.90
CA TYR A 184 -4.37 0.21 11.75
C TYR A 184 -3.06 0.31 12.54
N LEU A 185 -1.96 0.69 11.88
CA LEU A 185 -0.68 0.85 12.56
C LEU A 185 -0.73 2.00 13.59
N ARG A 186 -1.36 3.14 13.25
CA ARG A 186 -1.51 4.28 14.17
C ARG A 186 -2.37 3.93 15.37
N ASP A 187 -3.43 3.17 15.20
CA ASP A 187 -4.28 2.68 16.29
C ASP A 187 -3.48 1.79 17.25
N ASN A 188 -2.58 0.95 16.73
CA ASN A 188 -1.70 0.14 17.55
C ASN A 188 -0.53 0.92 18.20
N MET A 189 -0.33 2.18 17.83
CA MET A 189 0.58 3.13 18.49
C MET A 189 -0.15 4.16 19.35
N ALA A 190 -1.48 4.07 19.46
CA ALA A 190 -2.29 4.98 20.27
C ALA A 190 -2.01 4.76 21.76
N ILE A 191 -2.00 5.85 22.53
CA ILE A 191 -1.75 5.81 23.99
C ILE A 191 -3.04 6.03 24.79
N TYR A 192 -4.12 6.50 24.14
CA TYR A 192 -5.45 6.61 24.72
C TYR A 192 -6.48 5.91 23.82
N LYS A 193 -7.44 5.24 24.42
CA LYS A 193 -8.56 4.60 23.70
C LYS A 193 -9.34 5.60 22.83
N SER A 194 -9.43 6.86 23.26
CA SER A 194 -10.06 7.94 22.50
C SER A 194 -9.31 8.33 21.22
N GLU A 195 -8.07 7.92 21.04
CA GLU A 195 -7.28 8.15 19.81
C GLU A 195 -7.57 7.11 18.73
N LEU A 196 -8.08 5.94 19.08
CA LEU A 196 -8.43 4.89 18.13
C LEU A 196 -9.45 5.39 17.11
N VAL A 197 -9.22 5.10 15.83
CA VAL A 197 -10.09 5.51 14.74
C VAL A 197 -10.87 4.34 14.16
N GLN A 198 -10.29 3.15 14.08
CA GLN A 198 -10.94 1.95 13.56
C GLN A 198 -11.74 1.21 14.64
N ARG A 199 -12.74 0.44 14.22
CA ARG A 199 -13.59 -0.35 15.14
C ARG A 199 -13.53 -1.87 14.90
N GLY A 200 -12.66 -2.34 14.01
CA GLY A 200 -12.46 -3.75 13.71
C GLY A 200 -12.52 -4.05 12.21
N HIS A 201 -12.29 -5.32 11.86
CA HIS A 201 -12.10 -5.81 10.49
C HIS A 201 -13.13 -6.93 10.20
N ALA A 202 -14.41 -6.56 10.05
CA ALA A 202 -15.48 -7.53 9.85
C ALA A 202 -15.55 -8.02 8.41
N PHE A 203 -15.73 -7.12 7.44
CA PHE A 203 -15.82 -7.43 6.03
C PHE A 203 -15.14 -6.37 5.17
N ALA A 204 -14.34 -6.79 4.19
CA ALA A 204 -13.78 -5.91 3.17
C ALA A 204 -14.06 -6.42 1.77
N ILE A 205 -14.36 -5.48 0.87
CA ILE A 205 -14.35 -5.67 -0.58
C ILE A 205 -13.19 -4.87 -1.13
N VAL A 206 -12.24 -5.56 -1.79
CA VAL A 206 -11.07 -4.93 -2.41
C VAL A 206 -11.35 -4.74 -3.90
N ASP A 207 -11.46 -3.48 -4.33
CA ASP A 207 -11.58 -3.16 -5.76
C ASP A 207 -10.19 -3.18 -6.41
N GLU A 208 -10.13 -3.70 -7.64
CA GLU A 208 -8.86 -3.98 -8.32
C GLU A 208 -7.92 -4.83 -7.43
N VAL A 209 -8.46 -5.94 -6.91
CA VAL A 209 -7.82 -6.81 -5.92
C VAL A 209 -6.43 -7.30 -6.33
N ASP A 210 -6.21 -7.52 -7.60
CA ASP A 210 -4.91 -7.91 -8.18
C ASP A 210 -3.86 -6.79 -8.08
N SER A 211 -4.25 -5.52 -8.15
CA SER A 211 -3.34 -4.41 -7.90
C SER A 211 -2.92 -4.34 -6.44
N ILE A 212 -3.89 -4.40 -5.54
CA ILE A 212 -3.65 -4.20 -4.11
C ILE A 212 -2.95 -5.40 -3.49
N LEU A 213 -3.48 -6.62 -3.74
CA LEU A 213 -3.00 -7.82 -3.06
C LEU A 213 -1.81 -8.53 -3.75
N ILE A 214 -1.50 -8.17 -5.00
CA ILE A 214 -0.36 -8.75 -5.73
C ILE A 214 0.70 -7.67 -6.02
N ASP A 215 0.36 -6.60 -6.76
CA ASP A 215 1.37 -5.62 -7.20
C ASP A 215 1.91 -4.77 -6.04
N GLU A 216 1.03 -4.17 -5.25
CA GLU A 216 1.42 -3.32 -4.12
C GLU A 216 1.89 -4.12 -2.89
N ALA A 217 1.54 -5.42 -2.82
CA ALA A 217 1.90 -6.30 -1.72
C ALA A 217 3.38 -6.75 -1.70
N ARG A 218 4.25 -6.13 -2.48
CA ARG A 218 5.70 -6.38 -2.50
C ARG A 218 6.43 -5.64 -1.38
N THR A 219 5.91 -4.50 -0.96
CA THR A 219 6.49 -3.67 0.11
C THR A 219 5.54 -3.58 1.29
N PRO A 220 6.04 -3.71 2.53
CA PRO A 220 5.23 -3.52 3.71
C PRO A 220 4.80 -2.07 3.89
N LEU A 221 3.77 -1.86 4.68
CA LEU A 221 3.41 -0.55 5.23
C LEU A 221 4.34 -0.27 6.41
N ILE A 222 5.00 0.87 6.41
CA ILE A 222 5.98 1.26 7.43
C ILE A 222 5.65 2.68 7.92
N ILE A 223 5.56 2.84 9.23
CA ILE A 223 5.57 4.15 9.89
C ILE A 223 6.98 4.37 10.46
N SER A 224 7.59 5.48 10.06
CA SER A 224 8.95 5.83 10.46
C SER A 224 8.96 7.01 11.41
N GLY A 225 9.89 6.99 12.35
CA GLY A 225 10.24 8.09 13.24
C GLY A 225 11.66 8.60 12.98
N LYS A 226 12.07 9.63 13.71
CA LYS A 226 13.42 10.16 13.62
C LYS A 226 14.42 9.15 14.23
N GLY A 227 15.37 8.68 13.44
CA GLY A 227 16.50 7.85 13.85
C GLY A 227 17.75 8.68 14.15
N GLU A 228 18.89 8.03 14.12
CA GLU A 228 20.20 8.65 14.34
C GLU A 228 20.61 9.53 13.15
N ASP A 229 21.47 10.52 13.41
CA ASP A 229 21.94 11.47 12.39
C ASP A 229 23.27 10.98 11.80
N SER A 230 23.18 10.10 10.81
CA SER A 230 24.32 9.54 10.07
C SER A 230 24.60 10.22 8.73
N SER A 231 23.98 11.38 8.46
CA SER A 231 24.06 12.09 7.17
C SER A 231 25.48 12.27 6.64
N LYS A 232 26.46 12.56 7.51
CA LYS A 232 27.88 12.73 7.12
C LYS A 232 28.52 11.44 6.62
N LEU A 233 28.14 10.27 7.15
CA LEU A 233 28.67 8.98 6.70
C LEU A 233 28.20 8.65 5.29
N TYR A 234 26.96 8.99 4.92
CA TYR A 234 26.46 8.82 3.55
C TYR A 234 27.21 9.71 2.56
N GLU A 235 27.45 10.98 2.90
CA GLU A 235 28.22 11.88 2.06
C GLU A 235 29.67 11.40 1.88
N MET A 236 30.33 10.92 2.96
CA MET A 236 31.67 10.37 2.90
C MET A 236 31.74 9.08 2.08
N ALA A 237 30.78 8.17 2.24
CA ALA A 237 30.70 6.93 1.49
C ALA A 237 30.44 7.19 0.01
N ASP A 238 29.55 8.13 -0.33
CA ASP A 238 29.30 8.54 -1.70
C ASP A 238 30.55 9.15 -2.35
N HIS A 239 31.23 10.06 -1.62
CA HIS A 239 32.48 10.65 -2.12
C HIS A 239 33.53 9.56 -2.38
N PHE A 240 33.70 8.61 -1.43
CA PHE A 240 34.62 7.48 -1.62
C PHE A 240 34.28 6.65 -2.84
N VAL A 241 33.03 6.18 -2.98
CA VAL A 241 32.60 5.35 -4.13
C VAL A 241 32.72 6.09 -5.45
N SER A 242 32.56 7.42 -5.47
CA SER A 242 32.76 8.24 -6.67
C SER A 242 34.19 8.17 -7.22
N THR A 243 35.16 7.83 -6.38
CA THR A 243 36.57 7.69 -6.78
C THR A 243 36.92 6.29 -7.28
N LEU A 244 36.04 5.31 -7.11
CA LEU A 244 36.28 3.92 -7.48
C LEU A 244 35.97 3.66 -8.96
N ARG A 245 36.75 2.71 -9.54
CA ARG A 245 36.51 2.22 -10.91
C ARG A 245 35.47 1.09 -10.84
N LYS A 246 34.34 1.26 -11.52
CA LYS A 246 33.28 0.24 -11.61
C LYS A 246 33.40 -0.59 -12.88
N GLN A 247 33.05 -1.86 -12.78
CA GLN A 247 32.77 -2.73 -13.92
C GLN A 247 31.34 -3.22 -13.84
N VAL A 248 30.59 -3.11 -14.95
CA VAL A 248 29.19 -3.51 -15.04
C VAL A 248 29.11 -4.77 -15.90
N PHE A 249 28.52 -5.83 -15.33
CA PHE A 249 28.21 -7.07 -16.05
C PHE A 249 26.73 -7.06 -16.43
N ALA A 250 26.46 -6.82 -17.70
CA ALA A 250 25.13 -6.95 -18.28
C ALA A 250 24.80 -8.39 -18.70
N LYS A 251 25.83 -9.23 -18.88
CA LYS A 251 25.74 -10.66 -19.27
C LYS A 251 26.79 -11.43 -18.53
N THR A 252 26.40 -12.40 -17.72
CA THR A 252 27.33 -13.43 -17.21
C THR A 252 26.76 -14.80 -17.46
N ASP A 253 27.29 -15.47 -18.46
CA ASP A 253 27.31 -16.93 -18.55
C ASP A 253 28.54 -17.54 -17.84
N GLU A 254 29.41 -16.72 -17.28
CA GLU A 254 30.59 -17.15 -16.53
C GLU A 254 30.24 -17.28 -15.05
N LYS A 255 30.20 -18.53 -14.58
CA LYS A 255 29.88 -18.93 -13.20
C LYS A 255 31.03 -18.74 -12.21
N GLU A 256 32.16 -18.18 -12.62
CA GLU A 256 33.32 -18.00 -11.75
C GLU A 256 33.74 -16.53 -11.71
N ILE A 257 33.66 -15.93 -10.50
CA ILE A 257 34.28 -14.65 -10.22
C ILE A 257 35.79 -14.92 -10.17
N HIS A 258 36.51 -14.50 -11.21
CA HIS A 258 37.97 -14.53 -11.18
C HIS A 258 38.49 -13.31 -10.42
N ASP A 259 39.43 -13.51 -9.52
CA ASP A 259 40.08 -12.46 -8.69
C ASP A 259 40.92 -11.43 -9.47
N ASP A 260 40.99 -11.53 -10.80
CA ASP A 260 41.87 -10.74 -11.68
C ASP A 260 41.17 -9.58 -12.43
N TYR A 261 40.08 -9.00 -11.88
CA TYR A 261 39.46 -7.85 -12.53
C TYR A 261 40.20 -6.54 -12.16
N ASP A 262 40.61 -5.75 -13.17
CA ASP A 262 41.19 -4.41 -12.99
C ASP A 262 40.10 -3.34 -12.68
N CYS A 263 39.27 -3.62 -11.66
CA CYS A 263 38.23 -2.72 -11.16
C CYS A 263 38.20 -2.77 -9.62
N ASP A 264 37.55 -1.77 -9.03
CA ASP A 264 37.46 -1.64 -7.58
C ASP A 264 36.12 -2.18 -7.04
N TYR A 265 35.06 -2.17 -7.88
CA TYR A 265 33.82 -2.86 -7.53
C TYR A 265 33.07 -3.34 -8.78
N ILE A 266 32.26 -4.35 -8.59
CA ILE A 266 31.47 -5.05 -9.61
C ILE A 266 29.99 -4.73 -9.41
N VAL A 267 29.30 -4.48 -10.53
CA VAL A 267 27.84 -4.29 -10.57
C VAL A 267 27.24 -5.36 -11.46
N ASP A 268 26.40 -6.23 -10.91
CA ASP A 268 25.61 -7.20 -11.66
C ASP A 268 24.18 -6.67 -11.82
N GLU A 269 23.85 -6.15 -13.00
CA GLU A 269 22.51 -5.61 -13.30
C GLU A 269 21.43 -6.69 -13.32
N LYS A 270 21.78 -7.96 -13.64
CA LYS A 270 20.84 -9.07 -13.72
C LYS A 270 20.41 -9.55 -12.33
N GLN A 271 21.36 -9.63 -11.39
CA GLN A 271 21.09 -10.03 -10.01
C GLN A 271 20.77 -8.84 -9.09
N ARG A 272 20.95 -7.61 -9.60
CA ARG A 272 20.84 -6.36 -8.83
C ARG A 272 21.74 -6.35 -7.58
N THR A 273 22.97 -6.84 -7.74
CA THR A 273 23.97 -6.90 -6.67
C THR A 273 25.19 -6.06 -6.97
N VAL A 274 25.86 -5.61 -5.92
CA VAL A 274 27.14 -4.89 -6.00
C VAL A 274 28.12 -5.53 -5.01
N SER A 275 29.41 -5.61 -5.38
CA SER A 275 30.43 -6.14 -4.51
C SER A 275 31.77 -5.43 -4.71
N LEU A 276 32.49 -5.17 -3.61
CA LEU A 276 33.88 -4.69 -3.68
C LEU A 276 34.82 -5.82 -4.10
N THR A 277 35.82 -5.48 -4.91
CA THR A 277 36.98 -6.36 -5.16
C THR A 277 38.02 -6.21 -4.05
N ALA A 278 39.01 -7.08 -4.01
CA ALA A 278 40.13 -6.95 -3.08
C ALA A 278 40.82 -5.57 -3.19
N SER A 279 40.94 -5.01 -4.42
CA SER A 279 41.46 -3.65 -4.64
C SER A 279 40.55 -2.57 -4.03
N GLY A 280 39.22 -2.76 -4.14
CA GLY A 280 38.24 -1.84 -3.54
C GLY A 280 38.26 -1.86 -2.02
N ILE A 281 38.37 -3.04 -1.41
CA ILE A 281 38.48 -3.21 0.05
C ILE A 281 39.71 -2.48 0.57
N ALA A 282 40.90 -2.75 0.01
CA ALA A 282 42.15 -2.10 0.41
C ALA A 282 42.09 -0.56 0.28
N LYS A 283 41.40 -0.03 -0.75
CA LYS A 283 41.17 1.42 -0.88
C LYS A 283 40.22 1.96 0.19
N ALA A 284 39.16 1.20 0.54
CA ALA A 284 38.22 1.57 1.58
C ALA A 284 38.88 1.65 2.94
N GLU A 285 39.66 0.61 3.32
CA GLU A 285 40.43 0.57 4.57
C GLU A 285 41.39 1.76 4.69
N LYS A 286 42.11 2.05 3.61
CA LYS A 286 43.01 3.21 3.56
C LYS A 286 42.29 4.56 3.65
N PHE A 287 41.15 4.70 2.98
CA PHE A 287 40.39 5.96 2.94
C PHE A 287 39.75 6.28 4.29
N PHE A 288 39.16 5.27 4.94
CA PHE A 288 38.47 5.43 6.22
C PHE A 288 39.41 5.22 7.43
N GLY A 289 40.63 4.76 7.22
CA GLY A 289 41.63 4.55 8.26
C GLY A 289 41.30 3.38 9.20
N VAL A 290 40.67 2.33 8.68
CA VAL A 290 40.34 1.09 9.41
C VAL A 290 41.29 -0.02 9.01
N GLU A 291 41.62 -0.92 9.93
CA GLU A 291 42.57 -2.03 9.70
C GLU A 291 41.92 -3.16 8.86
N ASN A 292 40.65 -3.45 9.13
CA ASN A 292 39.90 -4.49 8.43
C ASN A 292 38.43 -4.08 8.30
N LEU A 293 37.95 -3.91 7.06
CA LEU A 293 36.58 -3.52 6.78
C LEU A 293 35.53 -4.57 7.19
N ALA A 294 35.94 -5.85 7.27
CA ALA A 294 35.06 -6.97 7.62
C ALA A 294 34.85 -7.15 9.14
N ASP A 295 35.53 -6.40 9.98
CA ASP A 295 35.36 -6.50 11.42
C ASP A 295 33.98 -6.00 11.86
N ALA A 296 33.41 -6.60 12.89
CA ALA A 296 32.07 -6.29 13.40
C ALA A 296 31.93 -4.80 13.79
N GLU A 297 33.01 -4.17 14.29
CA GLU A 297 33.05 -2.74 14.64
C GLU A 297 32.89 -1.83 13.40
N ASN A 298 33.23 -2.32 12.19
CA ASN A 298 33.19 -1.60 10.94
C ASN A 298 31.92 -1.96 10.10
N ALA A 299 30.98 -2.75 10.64
CA ALA A 299 29.78 -3.20 9.94
C ALA A 299 28.93 -2.02 9.44
N THR A 300 28.75 -0.98 10.25
CA THR A 300 28.03 0.25 9.85
C THR A 300 28.71 0.95 8.68
N LEU A 301 30.03 1.07 8.68
CA LEU A 301 30.77 1.68 7.58
C LEU A 301 30.66 0.85 6.29
N SER A 302 30.81 -0.48 6.42
CA SER A 302 30.64 -1.40 5.30
C SER A 302 29.23 -1.30 4.70
N HIS A 303 28.20 -1.16 5.54
CA HIS A 303 26.82 -0.94 5.10
C HIS A 303 26.68 0.35 4.27
N HIS A 304 27.18 1.49 4.76
CA HIS A 304 27.11 2.76 4.03
C HIS A 304 27.84 2.73 2.68
N ILE A 305 29.00 2.07 2.62
CA ILE A 305 29.75 1.87 1.37
C ILE A 305 28.91 1.04 0.38
N ASN A 306 28.29 -0.06 0.85
CA ASN A 306 27.43 -0.90 0.03
C ASN A 306 26.22 -0.13 -0.51
N GLN A 307 25.56 0.69 0.31
CA GLN A 307 24.41 1.50 -0.14
C GLN A 307 24.85 2.56 -1.16
N ALA A 308 26.00 3.19 -0.96
CA ALA A 308 26.57 4.15 -1.94
C ALA A 308 26.91 3.46 -3.28
N MET A 309 27.44 2.24 -3.25
CA MET A 309 27.68 1.46 -4.47
C MET A 309 26.38 1.07 -5.18
N LYS A 310 25.35 0.64 -4.43
CA LYS A 310 24.02 0.39 -5.01
C LYS A 310 23.42 1.64 -5.64
N ALA A 311 23.49 2.78 -4.95
CA ALA A 311 22.99 4.06 -5.46
C ALA A 311 23.67 4.48 -6.77
N ARG A 312 25.01 4.33 -6.88
CA ARG A 312 25.77 4.72 -8.07
C ARG A 312 25.82 3.64 -9.15
N GLY A 313 25.69 2.36 -8.77
CA GLY A 313 25.78 1.22 -9.68
C GLY A 313 24.46 0.85 -10.33
N LEU A 314 23.42 0.76 -9.54
CA LEU A 314 22.13 0.19 -9.93
C LEU A 314 21.01 1.22 -10.11
N MET A 315 20.99 2.30 -9.31
CA MET A 315 19.89 3.26 -9.32
C MET A 315 20.10 4.33 -10.39
N LYS A 316 19.13 4.47 -11.28
CA LYS A 316 19.19 5.39 -12.45
C LYS A 316 18.18 6.52 -12.26
N ARG A 317 18.66 7.76 -12.41
CA ARG A 317 17.80 8.95 -12.43
C ARG A 317 16.84 8.90 -13.62
N ASP A 318 15.62 9.40 -13.45
CA ASP A 318 14.52 9.42 -14.43
C ASP A 318 13.97 8.02 -14.81
N ILE A 319 14.48 6.95 -14.17
CA ILE A 319 13.98 5.57 -14.29
C ILE A 319 13.50 5.08 -12.93
N ASP A 320 14.41 4.97 -11.94
CA ASP A 320 14.10 4.47 -10.61
C ASP A 320 13.63 5.61 -9.67
N TYR A 321 14.10 6.84 -9.91
CA TYR A 321 13.72 8.02 -9.12
C TYR A 321 13.86 9.31 -9.96
N VAL A 322 13.18 10.37 -9.51
CA VAL A 322 13.32 11.73 -10.06
C VAL A 322 13.68 12.71 -8.94
N ILE A 323 14.26 13.86 -9.31
CA ILE A 323 14.49 14.97 -8.39
C ILE A 323 13.45 16.05 -8.67
N LYS A 324 12.65 16.39 -7.65
CA LYS A 324 11.67 17.48 -7.71
C LYS A 324 11.72 18.26 -6.40
N ASP A 325 11.76 19.57 -6.50
CA ASP A 325 11.79 20.50 -5.36
C ASP A 325 12.94 20.22 -4.36
N GLY A 326 14.08 19.73 -4.85
CA GLY A 326 15.25 19.37 -4.04
C GLY A 326 15.11 18.07 -3.25
N GLN A 327 14.15 17.22 -3.61
CA GLN A 327 13.91 15.92 -2.99
C GLN A 327 14.00 14.80 -4.02
N VAL A 328 14.49 13.64 -3.57
CA VAL A 328 14.45 12.39 -4.33
C VAL A 328 13.05 11.80 -4.20
N ILE A 329 12.41 11.53 -5.32
CA ILE A 329 11.07 10.90 -5.37
C ILE A 329 11.19 9.59 -6.15
N ILE A 330 10.73 8.51 -5.56
CA ILE A 330 10.76 7.18 -6.18
C ILE A 330 9.79 7.14 -7.36
N VAL A 331 10.21 6.50 -8.45
CA VAL A 331 9.33 6.11 -9.55
C VAL A 331 8.97 4.64 -9.36
N ASP A 332 7.70 4.33 -9.32
CA ASP A 332 7.26 2.94 -9.22
C ASP A 332 7.59 2.18 -10.50
N GLU A 333 8.35 1.12 -10.39
CA GLU A 333 8.83 0.30 -11.51
C GLU A 333 7.69 -0.27 -12.36
N PHE A 334 6.51 -0.54 -11.76
CA PHE A 334 5.38 -1.17 -12.43
C PHE A 334 4.39 -0.16 -13.01
N THR A 335 4.09 0.89 -12.25
CA THR A 335 3.09 1.88 -12.65
C THR A 335 3.71 3.10 -13.31
N GLY A 336 5.03 3.30 -13.18
CA GLY A 336 5.73 4.50 -13.61
C GLY A 336 5.28 5.77 -12.86
N ARG A 337 4.55 5.61 -11.75
CA ARG A 337 4.03 6.74 -10.96
C ARG A 337 5.05 7.26 -9.98
N LEU A 338 5.01 8.57 -9.73
CA LEU A 338 5.81 9.19 -8.68
C LEU A 338 5.25 8.81 -7.31
N MET A 339 6.08 8.21 -6.49
CA MET A 339 5.73 7.79 -5.14
C MET A 339 6.18 8.83 -4.12
N TYR A 340 5.37 9.87 -3.95
CA TYR A 340 5.65 10.92 -2.95
C TYR A 340 5.60 10.35 -1.53
N GLY A 341 6.55 10.77 -0.69
CA GLY A 341 6.63 10.34 0.72
C GLY A 341 7.17 8.93 0.95
N ARG A 342 7.30 8.10 -0.10
CA ARG A 342 8.02 6.83 -0.01
C ARG A 342 9.53 7.04 -0.04
N ARG A 343 10.23 6.20 0.71
CA ARG A 343 11.70 6.16 0.74
C ARG A 343 12.18 4.73 0.51
N TYR A 344 13.34 4.59 -0.13
CA TYR A 344 14.02 3.29 -0.16
C TYR A 344 14.50 2.93 1.22
N ASN A 345 14.41 1.66 1.58
CA ASN A 345 14.81 1.13 2.86
C ASN A 345 16.35 1.04 3.01
N GLU A 346 16.81 0.70 4.20
CA GLU A 346 18.20 0.37 4.51
C GLU A 346 19.21 1.48 4.17
N GLY A 347 18.81 2.74 4.20
CA GLY A 347 19.71 3.86 3.90
C GLY A 347 19.95 4.09 2.40
N LEU A 348 19.38 3.29 1.49
CA LEU A 348 19.55 3.48 0.05
C LEU A 348 19.01 4.83 -0.42
N HIS A 349 17.91 5.32 0.18
CA HIS A 349 17.37 6.63 -0.15
C HIS A 349 18.35 7.75 0.17
N GLN A 350 18.95 7.72 1.36
CA GLN A 350 19.98 8.65 1.81
C GLN A 350 21.23 8.59 0.93
N ALA A 351 21.62 7.37 0.53
CA ALA A 351 22.73 7.19 -0.42
C ALA A 351 22.42 7.80 -1.80
N ILE A 352 21.18 7.77 -2.26
CA ILE A 352 20.75 8.44 -3.49
C ILE A 352 20.70 9.95 -3.27
N GLU A 353 20.21 10.44 -2.13
CA GLU A 353 20.25 11.86 -1.77
C GLU A 353 21.68 12.41 -1.78
N ALA A 354 22.63 11.67 -1.19
CA ALA A 354 24.06 12.00 -1.22
C ALA A 354 24.63 12.00 -2.66
N LYS A 355 24.33 10.97 -3.45
CA LYS A 355 24.73 10.87 -4.87
C LYS A 355 24.27 12.05 -5.70
N GLU A 356 23.08 12.54 -5.48
CA GLU A 356 22.49 13.65 -6.25
C GLU A 356 22.80 15.03 -5.64
N GLY A 357 23.50 15.08 -4.51
CA GLY A 357 23.88 16.32 -3.84
C GLY A 357 22.71 17.12 -3.28
N VAL A 358 21.59 16.45 -2.99
CA VAL A 358 20.46 17.05 -2.26
C VAL A 358 20.67 16.87 -0.75
N THR A 359 19.90 17.58 0.07
CA THR A 359 20.02 17.46 1.52
C THR A 359 19.75 16.02 1.97
N VAL A 360 20.74 15.35 2.55
CA VAL A 360 20.60 14.01 3.11
C VAL A 360 19.75 14.10 4.36
N ALA A 361 18.60 13.48 4.37
CA ALA A 361 17.76 13.41 5.55
C ALA A 361 18.34 12.37 6.54
N GLY A 362 18.17 12.61 7.85
CA GLY A 362 18.58 11.66 8.90
C GLY A 362 17.97 10.27 8.69
N GLU A 363 18.58 9.26 9.26
CA GLU A 363 18.04 7.92 9.27
C GLU A 363 16.64 7.90 9.87
N SER A 364 15.81 7.01 9.39
CA SER A 364 14.47 6.80 9.94
C SER A 364 14.44 5.48 10.69
N LYS A 365 14.00 5.50 11.94
CA LYS A 365 13.73 4.32 12.75
C LYS A 365 12.32 3.80 12.43
N THR A 366 12.18 2.49 12.26
CA THR A 366 10.87 1.87 12.04
C THR A 366 10.09 1.85 13.35
N LEU A 367 8.94 2.54 13.39
CA LEU A 367 8.07 2.57 14.56
C LEU A 367 7.03 1.44 14.53
N ALA A 368 6.47 1.18 13.35
CA ALA A 368 5.51 0.11 13.15
C ALA A 368 5.54 -0.35 11.69
N THR A 369 5.31 -1.63 11.46
CA THR A 369 5.28 -2.21 10.12
C THR A 369 4.26 -3.34 10.06
N ILE A 370 3.65 -3.53 8.87
CA ILE A 370 2.82 -4.69 8.53
C ILE A 370 2.84 -4.89 7.02
N THR A 371 2.84 -6.14 6.56
CA THR A 371 2.63 -6.43 5.14
C THR A 371 1.14 -6.33 4.78
N PHE A 372 0.82 -6.00 3.52
CA PHE A 372 -0.57 -6.03 3.03
C PHE A 372 -1.19 -7.41 3.22
N GLN A 373 -0.41 -8.48 3.01
CA GLN A 373 -0.86 -9.84 3.18
C GLN A 373 -1.38 -10.10 4.61
N ASN A 374 -0.60 -9.76 5.62
CA ASN A 374 -1.00 -9.96 7.01
C ASN A 374 -2.10 -8.98 7.44
N PHE A 375 -2.09 -7.75 6.92
CA PHE A 375 -3.15 -6.80 7.20
C PHE A 375 -4.53 -7.27 6.69
N PHE A 376 -4.64 -7.67 5.41
CA PHE A 376 -5.92 -8.11 4.85
C PHE A 376 -6.40 -9.45 5.42
N ARG A 377 -5.50 -10.28 5.96
CA ARG A 377 -5.87 -11.51 6.68
C ARG A 377 -6.53 -11.26 8.05
N LEU A 378 -6.50 -10.03 8.57
CA LEU A 378 -7.23 -9.65 9.79
C LEU A 378 -8.74 -9.62 9.59
N TYR A 379 -9.21 -9.50 8.35
CA TYR A 379 -10.65 -9.47 8.09
C TYR A 379 -11.31 -10.81 8.30
N GLY A 380 -12.42 -10.80 9.04
CA GLY A 380 -13.23 -12.00 9.24
C GLY A 380 -13.82 -12.54 7.92
N LYS A 381 -14.11 -11.62 6.96
CA LYS A 381 -14.50 -11.94 5.60
C LYS A 381 -13.80 -10.98 4.63
N LEU A 382 -13.10 -11.52 3.66
CA LEU A 382 -12.42 -10.77 2.61
C LEU A 382 -12.97 -11.18 1.25
N SER A 383 -13.21 -10.23 0.37
CA SER A 383 -13.56 -10.48 -1.02
C SER A 383 -12.89 -9.47 -1.94
N GLY A 384 -12.85 -9.76 -3.22
CA GLY A 384 -12.22 -8.87 -4.17
C GLY A 384 -12.88 -8.90 -5.54
N MET A 385 -12.67 -7.84 -6.31
CA MET A 385 -13.14 -7.77 -7.69
C MET A 385 -12.07 -7.17 -8.59
N THR A 386 -11.93 -7.72 -9.79
CA THR A 386 -11.03 -7.22 -10.84
C THR A 386 -11.44 -7.80 -12.18
N GLY A 387 -10.83 -7.34 -13.27
CA GLY A 387 -11.00 -7.90 -14.61
C GLY A 387 -10.05 -9.05 -14.96
N THR A 388 -9.08 -9.37 -14.08
CA THR A 388 -7.91 -10.21 -14.41
C THR A 388 -7.32 -10.94 -13.22
N ALA A 389 -8.09 -11.72 -12.47
CA ALA A 389 -7.62 -12.46 -11.30
C ALA A 389 -7.20 -13.92 -11.59
N LEU A 390 -7.82 -14.55 -12.59
CA LEU A 390 -7.68 -16.00 -12.82
C LEU A 390 -6.24 -16.45 -13.08
N THR A 391 -5.40 -15.60 -13.65
CA THR A 391 -3.98 -15.90 -13.88
C THR A 391 -3.18 -16.04 -12.59
N GLU A 392 -3.64 -15.42 -11.50
CA GLU A 392 -3.00 -15.38 -10.18
C GLU A 392 -3.82 -16.15 -9.11
N GLU A 393 -4.77 -17.02 -9.54
CA GLU A 393 -5.64 -17.79 -8.63
C GLU A 393 -4.84 -18.59 -7.59
N GLU A 394 -3.71 -19.19 -8.02
CA GLU A 394 -2.83 -19.96 -7.14
C GLU A 394 -2.28 -19.11 -5.99
N GLU A 395 -1.88 -17.87 -6.27
CA GLU A 395 -1.38 -16.95 -5.28
C GLU A 395 -2.48 -16.45 -4.34
N PHE A 396 -3.64 -16.08 -4.88
CA PHE A 396 -4.79 -15.67 -4.06
C PHE A 396 -5.23 -16.77 -3.11
N SER A 397 -5.24 -18.01 -3.58
CA SER A 397 -5.58 -19.18 -2.75
C SER A 397 -4.53 -19.46 -1.68
N ALA A 398 -3.24 -19.45 -2.05
CA ALA A 398 -2.14 -19.81 -1.15
C ALA A 398 -1.91 -18.76 -0.04
N ILE A 399 -2.07 -17.47 -0.34
CA ILE A 399 -1.78 -16.37 0.59
C ILE A 399 -3.02 -15.94 1.36
N TYR A 400 -4.14 -15.71 0.66
CA TYR A 400 -5.35 -15.07 1.22
C TYR A 400 -6.51 -16.03 1.43
N ASN A 401 -6.36 -17.29 1.03
CA ASN A 401 -7.45 -18.29 1.02
C ASN A 401 -8.67 -17.84 0.19
N LEU A 402 -8.41 -17.10 -0.89
CA LEU A 402 -9.41 -16.61 -1.82
C LEU A 402 -9.37 -17.41 -3.11
N ASP A 403 -10.52 -17.85 -3.61
CA ASP A 403 -10.64 -18.44 -4.93
C ASP A 403 -11.29 -17.48 -5.93
N VAL A 404 -11.10 -17.71 -7.21
CA VAL A 404 -11.56 -16.83 -8.28
C VAL A 404 -12.73 -17.47 -9.00
N VAL A 405 -13.79 -16.68 -9.20
CA VAL A 405 -14.94 -17.06 -10.04
C VAL A 405 -15.04 -16.08 -11.22
N GLU A 406 -14.85 -16.60 -12.41
CA GLU A 406 -15.01 -15.83 -13.64
C GLU A 406 -16.51 -15.64 -13.94
N ILE A 407 -16.99 -14.39 -13.89
CA ILE A 407 -18.39 -14.02 -14.15
C ILE A 407 -18.56 -13.79 -15.65
N PRO A 408 -19.61 -14.34 -16.29
CA PRO A 408 -19.86 -14.10 -17.70
C PRO A 408 -20.20 -12.63 -17.94
N THR A 409 -19.83 -12.12 -19.11
CA THR A 409 -20.16 -10.76 -19.54
C THR A 409 -21.64 -10.64 -19.86
N ASN A 410 -22.23 -9.46 -19.63
CA ASN A 410 -23.64 -9.17 -19.93
C ASN A 410 -23.93 -9.26 -21.45
N ARG A 411 -22.96 -8.79 -22.26
CA ARG A 411 -22.97 -8.96 -23.71
C ARG A 411 -21.72 -9.69 -24.17
N PRO A 412 -21.80 -10.51 -25.24
CA PRO A 412 -20.63 -11.21 -25.76
C PRO A 412 -19.50 -10.23 -26.14
N VAL A 413 -18.28 -10.60 -25.81
CA VAL A 413 -17.08 -9.86 -26.26
C VAL A 413 -16.85 -10.19 -27.73
N ILE A 414 -16.93 -9.18 -28.58
CA ILE A 414 -16.72 -9.30 -30.04
C ILE A 414 -15.36 -8.73 -30.49
N ARG A 415 -14.53 -8.31 -29.55
CA ARG A 415 -13.18 -7.81 -29.82
C ARG A 415 -12.33 -8.92 -30.47
N ILE A 416 -11.53 -8.51 -31.47
CA ILE A 416 -10.61 -9.38 -32.19
C ILE A 416 -9.21 -9.22 -31.59
N ASP A 417 -8.71 -10.28 -30.96
CA ASP A 417 -7.34 -10.32 -30.46
C ASP A 417 -6.43 -10.99 -31.50
N HIS A 418 -5.67 -10.16 -32.23
CA HIS A 418 -4.73 -10.62 -33.25
C HIS A 418 -3.52 -11.33 -32.64
N PRO A 419 -2.92 -12.28 -33.35
CA PRO A 419 -1.64 -12.89 -32.93
C PRO A 419 -0.53 -11.83 -32.78
N ASP A 420 0.41 -12.12 -31.89
CA ASP A 420 1.59 -11.28 -31.72
C ASP A 420 2.44 -11.28 -32.97
N VAL A 421 3.12 -10.18 -33.23
CA VAL A 421 4.07 -10.04 -34.33
C VAL A 421 5.46 -9.78 -33.75
N VAL A 422 6.44 -10.58 -34.12
CA VAL A 422 7.80 -10.51 -33.57
C VAL A 422 8.77 -10.01 -34.65
N TYR A 423 9.63 -9.06 -34.29
CA TYR A 423 10.67 -8.48 -35.13
C TYR A 423 12.05 -8.80 -34.56
N LYS A 424 13.07 -8.78 -35.44
CA LYS A 424 14.45 -8.99 -35.04
C LYS A 424 14.97 -7.87 -34.13
N THR A 425 14.64 -6.61 -34.47
CA THR A 425 15.15 -5.41 -33.80
C THR A 425 14.02 -4.53 -33.28
N GLU A 426 14.33 -3.72 -32.26
CA GLU A 426 13.37 -2.69 -31.77
C GLU A 426 13.05 -1.66 -32.85
N ALA A 427 14.02 -1.30 -33.69
CA ALA A 427 13.81 -0.34 -34.77
C ALA A 427 12.79 -0.84 -35.80
N GLY A 428 12.86 -2.11 -36.21
CA GLY A 428 11.87 -2.75 -37.08
C GLY A 428 10.49 -2.81 -36.46
N LYS A 429 10.43 -3.16 -35.16
CA LYS A 429 9.19 -3.14 -34.38
C LYS A 429 8.53 -1.75 -34.36
N PHE A 430 9.27 -0.69 -34.04
CA PHE A 430 8.72 0.66 -34.01
C PHE A 430 8.24 1.14 -35.38
N ARG A 431 8.95 0.83 -36.46
CA ARG A 431 8.47 1.10 -37.84
C ARG A 431 7.11 0.46 -38.09
N ALA A 432 6.97 -0.81 -37.75
CA ALA A 432 5.72 -1.55 -37.94
C ALA A 432 4.56 -0.97 -37.08
N ILE A 433 4.83 -0.57 -35.84
CA ILE A 433 3.84 0.12 -34.99
C ILE A 433 3.37 1.41 -35.63
N ILE A 434 4.31 2.24 -36.14
CA ILE A 434 3.96 3.51 -36.79
C ILE A 434 3.08 3.27 -38.03
N TRP A 435 3.41 2.29 -38.85
CA TRP A 435 2.59 1.90 -40.00
C TRP A 435 1.19 1.48 -39.61
N GLN A 436 1.04 0.70 -38.54
CA GLN A 436 -0.28 0.30 -38.03
C GLN A 436 -1.06 1.51 -37.51
N VAL A 437 -0.41 2.41 -36.76
CA VAL A 437 -1.04 3.64 -36.26
C VAL A 437 -1.49 4.54 -37.41
N MET A 438 -0.69 4.69 -38.47
CA MET A 438 -1.06 5.44 -39.69
C MET A 438 -2.31 4.85 -40.35
N ALA A 439 -2.31 3.55 -40.58
CA ALA A 439 -3.43 2.85 -41.21
C ALA A 439 -4.74 2.97 -40.40
N CYS A 440 -4.65 2.92 -39.08
CA CYS A 440 -5.81 3.13 -38.20
C CYS A 440 -6.28 4.59 -38.24
N HIS A 441 -5.34 5.55 -38.18
CA HIS A 441 -5.65 6.98 -38.21
C HIS A 441 -6.35 7.40 -39.52
N GLU A 442 -5.87 6.91 -40.67
CA GLU A 442 -6.51 7.13 -41.99
C GLU A 442 -7.91 6.55 -42.06
N LYS A 443 -8.16 5.42 -41.42
CA LYS A 443 -9.48 4.77 -41.32
C LYS A 443 -10.41 5.49 -40.31
N GLY A 444 -9.86 6.41 -39.47
CA GLY A 444 -10.60 7.03 -38.36
C GLY A 444 -10.72 6.15 -37.11
N GLN A 445 -10.03 5.01 -37.06
CA GLN A 445 -10.03 4.11 -35.92
C GLN A 445 -9.12 4.67 -34.81
N PRO A 446 -9.63 4.89 -33.57
CA PRO A 446 -8.78 5.34 -32.47
C PRO A 446 -7.79 4.25 -32.04
N VAL A 447 -6.58 4.67 -31.66
CA VAL A 447 -5.49 3.78 -31.25
C VAL A 447 -4.98 4.15 -29.87
N LEU A 448 -4.85 3.14 -28.99
CA LEU A 448 -4.14 3.25 -27.73
C LEU A 448 -2.86 2.40 -27.79
N VAL A 449 -1.71 3.04 -27.71
CA VAL A 449 -0.40 2.37 -27.71
C VAL A 449 0.10 2.25 -26.28
N GLY A 450 0.16 1.01 -25.77
CA GLY A 450 0.71 0.69 -24.45
C GLY A 450 2.23 0.48 -24.51
N THR A 451 2.97 1.22 -23.68
CA THR A 451 4.43 1.10 -23.53
C THR A 451 4.79 0.70 -22.10
N ILE A 452 5.89 -0.04 -21.91
CA ILE A 452 6.33 -0.47 -20.58
C ILE A 452 7.11 0.59 -19.81
N SER A 453 7.72 1.56 -20.49
CA SER A 453 8.53 2.60 -19.86
C SER A 453 8.25 3.99 -20.43
N ILE A 454 8.59 5.03 -19.62
CA ILE A 454 8.51 6.44 -20.03
C ILE A 454 9.43 6.69 -21.22
N GLU A 455 10.65 6.13 -21.21
CA GLU A 455 11.64 6.29 -22.27
C GLU A 455 11.09 5.80 -23.62
N LYS A 456 10.51 4.59 -23.66
CA LYS A 456 9.92 4.02 -24.88
C LYS A 456 8.73 4.85 -25.36
N SER A 457 7.94 5.41 -24.46
CA SER A 457 6.83 6.32 -24.81
C SER A 457 7.33 7.61 -25.45
N GLU A 458 8.45 8.16 -24.97
CA GLU A 458 9.07 9.36 -25.53
C GLU A 458 9.72 9.09 -26.91
N ILE A 459 10.39 7.94 -27.08
CA ILE A 459 10.94 7.51 -28.37
C ILE A 459 9.83 7.43 -29.41
N LEU A 460 8.75 6.70 -29.09
CA LEU A 460 7.61 6.53 -30.00
C LEU A 460 6.94 7.88 -30.31
N SER A 461 6.79 8.76 -29.32
CA SER A 461 6.25 10.11 -29.52
C SER A 461 7.10 10.93 -30.48
N LYS A 462 8.44 10.87 -30.37
CA LYS A 462 9.34 11.56 -31.31
C LYS A 462 9.18 11.02 -32.73
N LEU A 463 9.03 9.71 -32.89
CA LEU A 463 8.84 9.07 -34.18
C LEU A 463 7.49 9.46 -34.82
N LEU A 464 6.39 9.41 -34.07
CA LEU A 464 5.07 9.82 -34.56
C LEU A 464 5.00 11.32 -34.93
N LYS A 465 5.69 12.19 -34.18
CA LYS A 465 5.83 13.61 -34.51
C LYS A 465 6.55 13.83 -35.84
N ARG A 466 7.57 13.02 -36.12
CA ARG A 466 8.32 13.09 -37.37
C ARG A 466 7.46 12.68 -38.56
N GLU A 467 6.57 11.74 -38.40
CA GLU A 467 5.58 11.33 -39.43
C GLU A 467 4.36 12.26 -39.48
N GLY A 468 4.28 13.30 -38.65
CA GLY A 468 3.20 14.30 -38.68
C GLY A 468 1.89 13.82 -38.03
N ILE A 469 1.90 12.75 -37.26
CA ILE A 469 0.68 12.19 -36.63
C ILE A 469 0.38 12.92 -35.33
N PRO A 470 -0.79 13.58 -35.18
CA PRO A 470 -1.19 14.20 -33.94
C PRO A 470 -1.48 13.11 -32.88
N HIS A 471 -0.87 13.21 -31.72
CA HIS A 471 -1.05 12.23 -30.66
C HIS A 471 -0.89 12.85 -29.27
N SER A 472 -1.46 12.20 -28.29
CA SER A 472 -1.33 12.52 -26.86
C SER A 472 -0.43 11.50 -26.16
N VAL A 473 0.40 11.97 -25.22
CA VAL A 473 1.27 11.11 -24.43
C VAL A 473 0.85 11.16 -22.99
N LEU A 474 0.62 9.99 -22.42
CA LEU A 474 0.22 9.78 -21.05
C LEU A 474 1.32 9.02 -20.30
N ASN A 475 2.06 9.72 -19.47
CA ASN A 475 3.10 9.15 -18.61
C ASN A 475 3.14 9.86 -17.25
N ALA A 476 3.96 9.36 -16.32
CA ALA A 476 4.06 9.89 -14.96
C ALA A 476 4.41 11.38 -14.86
N LYS A 477 5.00 11.96 -15.92
CA LYS A 477 5.33 13.41 -15.98
C LYS A 477 4.07 14.28 -16.11
N HIS A 478 2.96 13.74 -16.60
CA HIS A 478 1.69 14.43 -16.90
C HIS A 478 0.52 13.91 -16.06
N HIS A 479 0.76 13.48 -14.84
CA HIS A 479 -0.21 12.82 -13.96
C HIS A 479 -1.50 13.64 -13.73
N GLU A 480 -1.42 14.95 -13.62
CA GLU A 480 -2.59 15.83 -13.40
C GLU A 480 -3.56 15.86 -14.59
N GLN A 481 -3.06 15.52 -15.79
CA GLN A 481 -3.84 15.49 -17.04
C GLN A 481 -4.26 14.06 -17.44
N GLU A 482 -3.91 13.06 -16.63
CA GLU A 482 -4.11 11.65 -16.95
C GLU A 482 -5.55 11.32 -17.30
N ALA A 483 -6.48 11.65 -16.40
CA ALA A 483 -7.90 11.39 -16.61
C ALA A 483 -8.48 12.09 -17.86
N GLN A 484 -7.95 13.29 -18.16
CA GLN A 484 -8.36 14.10 -19.31
C GLN A 484 -7.95 13.47 -20.64
N ILE A 485 -6.71 12.98 -20.72
CA ILE A 485 -6.14 12.39 -21.94
C ILE A 485 -6.84 11.03 -22.21
N VAL A 486 -7.00 10.19 -21.18
CA VAL A 486 -7.67 8.89 -21.31
C VAL A 486 -9.13 9.05 -21.75
N ALA A 487 -9.81 10.05 -21.21
CA ALA A 487 -11.20 10.31 -21.56
C ALA A 487 -11.39 10.62 -23.04
N GLN A 488 -10.40 11.15 -23.74
CA GLN A 488 -10.46 11.50 -25.15
C GLN A 488 -9.82 10.44 -26.08
N ALA A 489 -9.24 9.38 -25.50
CA ALA A 489 -8.57 8.34 -26.30
C ALA A 489 -9.52 7.55 -27.22
N GLY A 490 -10.83 7.60 -26.98
CA GLY A 490 -11.86 6.94 -27.81
C GLY A 490 -12.42 7.80 -28.95
N LYS A 491 -11.93 9.02 -29.20
CA LYS A 491 -12.37 9.88 -30.29
C LYS A 491 -11.97 9.35 -31.65
N LEU A 492 -12.70 9.76 -32.69
CA LEU A 492 -12.41 9.38 -34.07
C LEU A 492 -10.98 9.73 -34.47
N GLY A 493 -10.21 8.72 -34.87
CA GLY A 493 -8.81 8.87 -35.30
C GLY A 493 -7.84 9.31 -34.20
N ALA A 494 -8.21 9.30 -32.93
CA ALA A 494 -7.34 9.67 -31.84
C ALA A 494 -6.17 8.68 -31.69
N VAL A 495 -4.95 9.20 -31.46
CA VAL A 495 -3.78 8.39 -31.15
C VAL A 495 -3.27 8.76 -29.75
N THR A 496 -3.26 7.78 -28.85
CA THR A 496 -2.81 7.98 -27.48
C THR A 496 -1.69 6.98 -27.15
N ILE A 497 -0.56 7.47 -26.66
CA ILE A 497 0.52 6.65 -26.11
C ILE A 497 0.37 6.67 -24.59
N ALA A 498 0.26 5.51 -23.95
CA ALA A 498 0.15 5.41 -22.52
C ALA A 498 1.19 4.46 -21.94
N THR A 499 1.85 4.84 -20.85
CA THR A 499 2.58 3.88 -20.04
C THR A 499 1.61 2.95 -19.33
N ASN A 500 2.06 1.77 -19.02
CA ASN A 500 1.34 0.56 -18.68
C ASN A 500 0.07 0.73 -17.81
N MET A 501 0.15 1.45 -16.71
CA MET A 501 -0.94 1.58 -15.72
C MET A 501 -1.66 2.93 -15.79
N ALA A 502 -1.25 3.79 -16.70
CA ALA A 502 -1.90 5.08 -16.87
C ALA A 502 -3.38 4.92 -17.28
N GLY A 503 -4.27 5.60 -16.58
CA GLY A 503 -5.72 5.52 -16.79
C GLY A 503 -6.40 4.26 -16.26
N ARG A 504 -5.80 3.51 -15.35
CA ARG A 504 -6.47 2.40 -14.65
C ARG A 504 -7.64 2.93 -13.81
N GLY A 505 -8.78 2.22 -13.85
CA GLY A 505 -10.02 2.66 -13.20
C GLY A 505 -10.80 3.73 -13.98
N THR A 506 -10.30 4.18 -15.14
CA THR A 506 -10.99 5.12 -16.03
C THR A 506 -11.47 4.39 -17.29
N ASP A 507 -12.73 4.56 -17.64
CA ASP A 507 -13.29 3.97 -18.85
C ASP A 507 -12.98 4.83 -20.09
N ILE A 508 -12.56 4.16 -21.19
CA ILE A 508 -12.42 4.77 -22.51
C ILE A 508 -13.73 4.58 -23.26
N MET A 509 -14.46 5.66 -23.45
CA MET A 509 -15.72 5.65 -24.17
C MET A 509 -15.49 5.97 -25.65
N LEU A 510 -16.12 5.20 -26.55
CA LEU A 510 -16.05 5.46 -27.97
C LEU A 510 -16.74 6.78 -28.32
N GLY A 511 -16.10 7.61 -29.15
CA GLY A 511 -16.52 8.97 -29.46
C GLY A 511 -16.03 10.04 -28.48
N GLY A 512 -15.39 9.64 -27.35
CA GLY A 512 -14.89 10.54 -26.32
C GLY A 512 -15.78 10.59 -25.09
N ASN A 513 -15.41 11.41 -24.11
CA ASN A 513 -16.10 11.55 -22.83
C ASN A 513 -16.84 12.89 -22.75
N ALA A 514 -18.18 12.82 -22.70
CA ALA A 514 -19.05 13.98 -22.58
C ALA A 514 -18.86 14.75 -21.26
N ASP A 515 -18.59 14.03 -20.17
CA ASP A 515 -18.33 14.60 -18.84
C ASP A 515 -17.12 15.55 -18.88
N PHE A 516 -16.02 15.09 -19.46
CA PHE A 516 -14.83 15.90 -19.62
C PHE A 516 -15.08 17.17 -20.47
N LEU A 517 -15.80 17.03 -21.59
CA LEU A 517 -16.11 18.17 -22.44
C LEU A 517 -17.02 19.18 -21.74
N ALA A 518 -17.99 18.70 -20.96
CA ALA A 518 -18.88 19.54 -20.18
C ALA A 518 -18.10 20.32 -19.09
N LYS A 519 -17.19 19.65 -18.37
CA LYS A 519 -16.31 20.31 -17.39
C LYS A 519 -15.36 21.32 -18.03
N ALA A 520 -14.79 21.00 -19.18
CA ALA A 520 -13.91 21.92 -19.89
C ALA A 520 -14.65 23.16 -20.44
N GLU A 521 -15.92 23.01 -20.83
CA GLU A 521 -16.78 24.13 -21.25
C GLU A 521 -17.21 24.94 -20.02
N LEU A 522 -17.56 24.28 -18.92
CA LEU A 522 -17.93 24.91 -17.65
C LEU A 522 -16.77 25.72 -17.04
N ALA A 523 -15.54 25.19 -17.11
CA ALA A 523 -14.33 25.89 -16.63
C ALA A 523 -13.99 27.16 -17.43
N ARG A 524 -14.58 27.36 -18.61
CA ARG A 524 -14.45 28.59 -19.40
C ARG A 524 -15.52 29.60 -19.02
N MET A 525 -16.48 29.23 -18.21
CA MET A 525 -17.50 30.11 -17.65
C MET A 525 -16.95 30.69 -16.35
N ASP A 526 -17.35 31.93 -16.00
CA ASP A 526 -16.88 32.67 -14.83
C ASP A 526 -17.42 32.09 -13.49
N PHE A 527 -17.17 30.80 -13.23
CA PHE A 527 -17.45 30.18 -11.94
C PHE A 527 -16.18 30.08 -11.09
N PRO A 528 -16.24 30.30 -9.78
CA PRO A 528 -15.12 30.06 -8.86
C PRO A 528 -14.65 28.61 -8.92
N ASP A 529 -13.34 28.38 -8.79
CA ASP A 529 -12.73 27.05 -8.81
C ASP A 529 -13.35 26.08 -7.79
N GLU A 530 -13.76 26.59 -6.63
CA GLU A 530 -14.42 25.81 -5.58
C GLU A 530 -15.79 25.26 -6.04
N LEU A 531 -16.56 26.06 -6.78
CA LEU A 531 -17.85 25.62 -7.34
C LEU A 531 -17.68 24.67 -8.52
N LEU A 532 -16.60 24.82 -9.32
CA LEU A 532 -16.29 23.90 -10.43
C LEU A 532 -15.96 22.48 -9.93
N GLN A 533 -15.34 22.35 -8.74
CA GLN A 533 -15.08 21.07 -8.11
C GLN A 533 -16.37 20.36 -7.64
N GLU A 534 -17.42 21.11 -7.36
CA GLU A 534 -18.71 20.60 -6.92
C GLU A 534 -19.69 20.33 -8.07
N ALA A 535 -19.32 20.67 -9.31
CA ALA A 535 -20.20 20.57 -10.47
C ALA A 535 -20.63 19.12 -10.80
N ASP A 536 -19.73 18.16 -10.64
CA ASP A 536 -19.98 16.73 -10.88
C ASP A 536 -20.10 15.92 -9.58
N SER A 537 -20.01 16.61 -8.43
CA SER A 537 -20.19 15.97 -7.12
C SER A 537 -21.61 15.44 -6.96
N TYR A 538 -21.70 14.22 -6.45
CA TYR A 538 -22.97 13.57 -6.10
C TYR A 538 -23.39 13.85 -4.65
N ALA A 539 -22.64 14.65 -3.89
CA ALA A 539 -22.99 15.01 -2.54
C ALA A 539 -24.31 15.80 -2.46
N GLU A 540 -25.14 15.50 -1.47
CA GLU A 540 -26.38 16.26 -1.25
C GLU A 540 -26.05 17.69 -0.79
N THR A 541 -26.66 18.68 -1.43
CA THR A 541 -26.48 20.08 -1.10
C THR A 541 -27.78 20.84 -1.26
N SER A 542 -27.97 21.85 -0.41
CA SER A 542 -29.05 22.84 -0.53
C SER A 542 -28.54 24.23 -0.95
N ASP A 543 -27.26 24.36 -1.26
CA ASP A 543 -26.66 25.62 -1.70
C ASP A 543 -27.12 25.97 -3.11
N PRO A 544 -27.78 27.13 -3.30
CA PRO A 544 -28.32 27.55 -4.60
C PRO A 544 -27.25 27.75 -5.67
N GLU A 545 -26.02 28.15 -5.30
CA GLU A 545 -24.93 28.37 -6.24
C GLU A 545 -24.36 27.02 -6.76
N ILE A 546 -24.20 26.06 -5.88
CA ILE A 546 -23.78 24.70 -6.25
C ILE A 546 -24.85 24.05 -7.13
N LEU A 547 -26.14 24.17 -6.78
CA LEU A 547 -27.24 23.65 -7.58
C LEU A 547 -27.29 24.27 -8.97
N LYS A 548 -27.04 25.56 -9.11
CA LYS A 548 -26.97 26.25 -10.39
C LYS A 548 -25.81 25.71 -11.26
N VAL A 549 -24.65 25.54 -10.68
CA VAL A 549 -23.49 25.01 -11.40
C VAL A 549 -23.73 23.56 -11.85
N ARG A 550 -24.32 22.73 -11.00
CA ARG A 550 -24.72 21.35 -11.33
C ARG A 550 -25.75 21.30 -12.47
N HIS A 551 -26.76 22.17 -12.44
CA HIS A 551 -27.74 22.24 -13.52
C HIS A 551 -27.10 22.65 -14.85
N THR A 552 -26.25 23.67 -14.86
CA THR A 552 -25.48 24.09 -16.03
C THR A 552 -24.61 22.94 -16.56
N TYR A 553 -23.94 22.24 -15.66
CA TYR A 553 -23.16 21.07 -16.01
C TYR A 553 -23.99 19.95 -16.64
N GLU A 554 -25.18 19.64 -16.10
CA GLU A 554 -26.08 18.63 -16.65
C GLU A 554 -26.58 19.00 -18.05
N GLU A 555 -26.89 20.29 -18.31
CA GLU A 555 -27.27 20.76 -19.65
C GLU A 555 -26.12 20.58 -20.66
N LEU A 556 -24.90 20.97 -20.27
CA LEU A 556 -23.70 20.80 -21.08
C LEU A 556 -23.42 19.31 -21.33
N LEU A 557 -23.59 18.48 -20.32
CA LEU A 557 -23.43 17.03 -20.41
C LEU A 557 -24.40 16.41 -21.41
N LYS A 558 -25.71 16.82 -21.40
CA LYS A 558 -26.71 16.37 -22.38
C LYS A 558 -26.35 16.80 -23.81
N LYS A 559 -25.90 18.06 -23.98
CA LYS A 559 -25.44 18.60 -25.26
C LYS A 559 -24.27 17.79 -25.82
N HIS A 560 -23.24 17.53 -25.00
CA HIS A 560 -22.09 16.77 -25.44
C HIS A 560 -22.38 15.28 -25.66
N LYS A 561 -23.24 14.64 -24.86
CA LYS A 561 -23.71 13.27 -25.10
C LYS A 561 -24.35 13.10 -26.45
N ALA A 562 -25.22 14.04 -26.87
CA ALA A 562 -25.85 13.99 -28.16
C ALA A 562 -24.86 14.14 -29.33
N ALA A 563 -23.88 15.03 -29.22
CA ALA A 563 -22.81 15.21 -30.21
C ALA A 563 -21.90 13.98 -30.31
N ILE A 564 -21.53 13.40 -29.20
CA ILE A 564 -20.65 12.22 -29.14
C ILE A 564 -21.34 10.97 -29.69
N ALA A 565 -22.63 10.83 -29.52
CA ALA A 565 -23.36 9.65 -30.00
C ALA A 565 -23.15 9.39 -31.51
N GLN A 566 -23.10 10.42 -32.32
CA GLN A 566 -22.84 10.30 -33.77
C GLN A 566 -21.37 9.90 -34.04
N GLU A 567 -20.42 10.49 -33.32
CA GLU A 567 -19.02 10.15 -33.45
C GLU A 567 -18.74 8.71 -32.98
N ALA A 568 -19.39 8.27 -31.90
CA ALA A 568 -19.29 6.89 -31.38
C ALA A 568 -19.72 5.85 -32.43
N GLU A 569 -20.80 6.13 -33.20
CA GLU A 569 -21.22 5.23 -34.29
C GLU A 569 -20.20 5.16 -35.43
N GLN A 570 -19.56 6.28 -35.76
CA GLN A 570 -18.48 6.30 -36.75
C GLN A 570 -17.28 5.49 -36.28
N VAL A 571 -16.90 5.62 -34.99
CA VAL A 571 -15.81 4.84 -34.38
C VAL A 571 -16.15 3.35 -34.34
N ARG A 572 -17.40 2.97 -34.03
CA ARG A 572 -17.83 1.57 -34.10
C ARG A 572 -17.76 1.03 -35.53
N ALA A 573 -18.16 1.81 -36.52
CA ALA A 573 -18.07 1.41 -37.93
C ALA A 573 -16.59 1.29 -38.38
N ALA A 574 -15.67 2.10 -37.84
CA ALA A 574 -14.25 2.00 -38.11
C ALA A 574 -13.57 0.77 -37.45
N GLY A 575 -14.26 0.04 -36.57
CA GLY A 575 -13.73 -1.15 -35.88
C GLY A 575 -13.52 -0.98 -34.38
N GLY A 576 -13.95 0.16 -33.79
CA GLY A 576 -13.77 0.46 -32.38
C GLY A 576 -12.32 0.81 -32.01
N LEU A 577 -11.99 0.76 -30.72
CA LEU A 577 -10.65 1.09 -30.22
C LEU A 577 -9.65 -0.02 -30.55
N PHE A 578 -8.52 0.34 -31.18
CA PHE A 578 -7.40 -0.57 -31.42
C PHE A 578 -6.35 -0.43 -30.32
N ILE A 579 -6.00 -1.54 -29.67
CA ILE A 579 -4.94 -1.61 -28.66
C ILE A 579 -3.67 -2.14 -29.29
N ILE A 580 -2.58 -1.38 -29.19
CA ILE A 580 -1.24 -1.80 -29.60
C ILE A 580 -0.39 -1.96 -28.34
N GLY A 581 0.08 -3.16 -28.04
CA GLY A 581 1.11 -3.40 -27.04
C GLY A 581 2.49 -3.34 -27.71
N THR A 582 3.42 -2.54 -27.19
CA THR A 582 4.77 -2.42 -27.76
C THR A 582 5.70 -3.52 -27.27
N GLU A 583 5.35 -4.20 -26.20
CA GLU A 583 6.05 -5.31 -25.57
C GLU A 583 5.08 -6.15 -24.75
N ARG A 584 5.50 -7.36 -24.39
CA ARG A 584 4.84 -8.16 -23.36
C ARG A 584 5.36 -7.75 -21.98
N HIS A 585 4.44 -7.63 -21.04
CA HIS A 585 4.75 -7.33 -19.65
C HIS A 585 5.26 -8.57 -18.90
N GLU A 586 5.82 -8.36 -17.73
CA GLU A 586 6.26 -9.46 -16.84
C GLU A 586 5.10 -10.38 -16.42
N SER A 587 3.87 -9.89 -16.40
CA SER A 587 2.66 -10.65 -16.06
C SER A 587 1.64 -10.62 -17.20
N ARG A 588 1.09 -11.79 -17.53
CA ARG A 588 -0.02 -11.95 -18.50
C ARG A 588 -1.26 -11.16 -18.09
N ARG A 589 -1.44 -10.99 -16.82
CA ARG A 589 -2.53 -10.19 -16.23
C ARG A 589 -2.51 -8.75 -16.74
N ILE A 590 -1.35 -8.12 -16.76
CA ILE A 590 -1.17 -6.74 -17.23
C ILE A 590 -1.49 -6.63 -18.74
N ASP A 591 -1.05 -7.61 -19.52
CA ASP A 591 -1.39 -7.69 -20.95
C ASP A 591 -2.91 -7.78 -21.16
N ASN A 592 -3.59 -8.60 -20.34
CA ASN A 592 -5.04 -8.75 -20.40
C ASN A 592 -5.78 -7.48 -19.94
N GLN A 593 -5.24 -6.73 -18.98
CA GLN A 593 -5.77 -5.42 -18.58
C GLN A 593 -5.66 -4.40 -19.72
N LEU A 594 -4.53 -4.40 -20.43
CA LEU A 594 -4.34 -3.53 -21.59
C LEU A 594 -5.34 -3.87 -22.70
N ARG A 595 -5.49 -5.16 -23.07
CA ARG A 595 -6.50 -5.62 -24.03
C ARG A 595 -7.91 -5.27 -23.58
N GLY A 596 -8.22 -5.42 -22.28
CA GLY A 596 -9.54 -5.15 -21.70
C GLY A 596 -9.99 -3.69 -21.74
N ARG A 597 -9.13 -2.77 -22.21
CA ARG A 597 -9.52 -1.38 -22.45
C ARG A 597 -10.38 -1.21 -23.70
N SER A 598 -10.41 -2.20 -24.59
CA SER A 598 -11.20 -2.25 -25.81
C SER A 598 -12.23 -3.38 -25.80
N GLY A 599 -13.29 -3.27 -26.59
CA GLY A 599 -14.33 -4.31 -26.74
C GLY A 599 -15.21 -4.45 -25.50
N ARG A 600 -15.64 -3.35 -24.89
CA ARG A 600 -16.48 -3.32 -23.69
C ARG A 600 -17.96 -3.34 -24.06
N GLN A 601 -18.79 -4.01 -23.25
CA GLN A 601 -20.26 -4.04 -23.38
C GLN A 601 -20.76 -4.39 -24.82
N GLY A 602 -20.03 -5.27 -25.51
CA GLY A 602 -20.36 -5.68 -26.87
C GLY A 602 -19.95 -4.69 -27.96
N ASP A 603 -19.16 -3.66 -27.64
CA ASP A 603 -18.55 -2.79 -28.65
C ASP A 603 -17.45 -3.54 -29.43
N PRO A 604 -17.27 -3.22 -30.74
CA PRO A 604 -16.13 -3.73 -31.50
C PRO A 604 -14.81 -3.22 -30.97
N GLY A 605 -13.74 -3.91 -31.26
CA GLY A 605 -12.40 -3.51 -30.90
C GLY A 605 -11.36 -4.50 -31.41
N GLU A 606 -10.13 -4.10 -31.38
CA GLU A 606 -9.00 -4.93 -31.81
C GLU A 606 -7.82 -4.82 -30.85
N SER A 607 -7.00 -5.85 -30.79
CA SER A 607 -5.73 -5.79 -30.06
C SER A 607 -4.62 -6.53 -30.78
N ARG A 608 -3.38 -6.03 -30.70
CA ARG A 608 -2.18 -6.71 -31.19
C ARG A 608 -0.94 -6.29 -30.41
N PHE A 609 -0.06 -7.26 -30.15
CA PHE A 609 1.25 -6.99 -29.55
C PHE A 609 2.34 -7.05 -30.61
N TYR A 610 3.26 -6.08 -30.59
CA TYR A 610 4.43 -5.98 -31.41
C TYR A 610 5.67 -6.19 -30.53
N LEU A 611 6.44 -7.23 -30.81
CA LEU A 611 7.55 -7.68 -29.98
C LEU A 611 8.86 -7.61 -30.74
N SER A 612 9.97 -7.49 -30.03
CA SER A 612 11.32 -7.61 -30.56
C SER A 612 12.11 -8.65 -29.76
N LEU A 613 13.03 -9.35 -30.41
CA LEU A 613 13.98 -10.21 -29.71
C LEU A 613 14.92 -9.42 -28.77
N GLN A 614 14.99 -8.10 -28.93
CA GLN A 614 15.76 -7.19 -28.09
C GLN A 614 14.98 -6.70 -26.85
N ASP A 615 13.67 -6.96 -26.76
CA ASP A 615 12.85 -6.59 -25.60
C ASP A 615 13.33 -7.34 -24.34
N ASP A 616 13.24 -6.69 -23.18
CA ASP A 616 13.82 -7.20 -21.93
C ASP A 616 13.32 -8.59 -21.56
N LEU A 617 12.00 -8.85 -21.68
CA LEU A 617 11.44 -10.17 -21.44
C LEU A 617 12.04 -11.22 -22.39
N MET A 618 12.22 -10.86 -23.66
CA MET A 618 12.78 -11.77 -24.68
C MET A 618 14.27 -12.02 -24.44
N ARG A 619 15.03 -11.00 -24.01
CA ARG A 619 16.46 -11.13 -23.66
C ARG A 619 16.71 -12.08 -22.49
N LEU A 620 15.79 -12.15 -21.53
CA LEU A 620 15.90 -13.07 -20.38
C LEU A 620 15.80 -14.55 -20.77
N PHE A 621 15.14 -14.86 -21.90
CA PHE A 621 14.79 -16.23 -22.29
C PHE A 621 15.23 -16.62 -23.71
N SER A 622 15.57 -15.65 -24.59
CA SER A 622 16.13 -15.98 -25.90
C SER A 622 17.64 -16.26 -25.78
N THR A 623 17.99 -17.52 -26.00
CA THR A 623 19.40 -17.93 -26.09
C THR A 623 20.00 -17.35 -27.38
N ASP A 624 21.30 -17.07 -27.35
CA ASP A 624 22.09 -16.69 -28.55
C ASP A 624 21.86 -17.64 -29.73
N ARG A 625 21.38 -18.85 -29.46
CA ARG A 625 20.95 -19.85 -30.48
C ARG A 625 19.78 -19.40 -31.34
N VAL A 626 18.78 -18.68 -30.74
CA VAL A 626 17.63 -18.14 -31.50
C VAL A 626 18.10 -17.01 -32.39
N MET A 627 18.95 -16.12 -31.87
CA MET A 627 19.53 -15.02 -32.64
C MET A 627 20.40 -15.54 -33.80
N SER A 628 21.30 -16.46 -33.56
CA SER A 628 22.16 -17.05 -34.59
C SER A 628 21.39 -17.90 -35.64
N MET A 629 20.31 -18.57 -35.22
CA MET A 629 19.41 -19.25 -36.16
C MET A 629 18.69 -18.25 -37.07
N MET A 630 18.27 -17.11 -36.55
CA MET A 630 17.64 -16.04 -37.34
C MET A 630 18.59 -15.36 -38.30
N ASP A 631 19.85 -15.12 -37.88
CA ASP A 631 20.91 -14.62 -38.76
C ASP A 631 21.20 -15.60 -39.93
N SER A 632 21.14 -16.87 -39.66
CA SER A 632 21.34 -17.92 -40.69
C SER A 632 20.18 -18.03 -41.69
N LEU A 633 18.97 -17.58 -41.31
CA LEU A 633 17.79 -17.57 -42.18
C LEU A 633 17.72 -16.32 -43.06
N GLY A 634 18.64 -15.36 -42.90
CA GLY A 634 18.71 -14.14 -43.71
C GLY A 634 17.48 -13.22 -43.64
N LEU A 635 16.75 -13.24 -42.50
CA LEU A 635 15.56 -12.42 -42.29
C LEU A 635 15.93 -10.94 -42.12
N ASP A 636 15.30 -10.09 -42.93
CA ASP A 636 15.45 -8.63 -42.87
C ASP A 636 14.82 -8.08 -41.56
N GLU A 637 15.28 -6.89 -41.10
CA GLU A 637 14.82 -6.25 -39.89
C GLU A 637 13.32 -5.95 -39.90
N ASP A 638 12.74 -5.69 -41.07
CA ASP A 638 11.33 -5.33 -41.27
C ASP A 638 10.42 -6.53 -41.53
N THR A 639 10.98 -7.73 -41.63
CA THR A 639 10.20 -8.95 -41.88
C THR A 639 9.63 -9.51 -40.58
N PRO A 640 8.28 -9.62 -40.45
CA PRO A 640 7.66 -10.24 -39.27
C PRO A 640 7.97 -11.75 -39.22
N ILE A 641 8.35 -12.21 -38.05
CA ILE A 641 8.61 -13.61 -37.76
C ILE A 641 7.31 -14.29 -37.37
N ASP A 642 7.01 -15.47 -37.89
CA ASP A 642 5.77 -16.19 -37.59
C ASP A 642 5.67 -16.51 -36.08
N ALA A 643 4.66 -15.91 -35.46
CA ALA A 643 4.51 -15.85 -34.02
C ALA A 643 4.18 -17.18 -33.36
N LYS A 644 3.67 -18.20 -34.06
CA LYS A 644 3.20 -19.43 -33.44
C LYS A 644 4.28 -20.22 -32.68
N ILE A 645 5.50 -20.20 -33.16
CA ILE A 645 6.63 -20.88 -32.49
C ILE A 645 7.11 -20.06 -31.28
N LEU A 646 7.12 -18.74 -31.42
CA LEU A 646 7.60 -17.82 -30.39
C LEU A 646 6.55 -17.52 -29.31
N SER A 647 5.25 -17.60 -29.63
CA SER A 647 4.17 -17.32 -28.65
C SER A 647 4.24 -18.23 -27.43
N ASN A 648 4.53 -19.53 -27.63
CA ASN A 648 4.70 -20.47 -26.52
C ASN A 648 5.94 -20.15 -25.68
N ALA A 649 7.03 -19.69 -26.32
CA ALA A 649 8.25 -19.30 -25.62
C ALA A 649 8.01 -18.03 -24.77
N VAL A 650 7.33 -17.05 -25.32
CA VAL A 650 6.94 -15.82 -24.59
C VAL A 650 6.04 -16.15 -23.40
N GLU A 651 5.02 -16.97 -23.59
CA GLU A 651 4.11 -17.38 -22.50
C GLU A 651 4.85 -18.14 -21.39
N ASN A 652 5.77 -19.02 -21.75
CA ASN A 652 6.59 -19.74 -20.78
C ASN A 652 7.55 -18.78 -20.03
N ALA A 653 8.09 -17.79 -20.73
CA ALA A 653 8.91 -16.74 -20.15
C ALA A 653 8.11 -15.94 -19.09
N GLN A 654 6.92 -15.48 -19.45
CA GLN A 654 6.03 -14.77 -18.50
C GLN A 654 5.70 -15.66 -17.30
N LYS A 655 5.30 -16.92 -17.50
CA LYS A 655 5.05 -17.86 -16.40
C LYS A 655 6.25 -18.05 -15.47
N SER A 656 7.47 -18.09 -16.02
CA SER A 656 8.68 -18.20 -15.22
C SER A 656 8.95 -16.96 -14.38
N VAL A 657 8.71 -15.75 -14.94
CA VAL A 657 8.81 -14.49 -14.20
C VAL A 657 7.73 -14.39 -13.14
N GLU A 658 6.46 -14.69 -13.50
CA GLU A 658 5.33 -14.74 -12.55
C GLU A 658 5.65 -15.67 -11.36
N SER A 659 6.13 -16.88 -11.62
CA SER A 659 6.50 -17.85 -10.58
C SER A 659 7.68 -17.38 -9.71
N ARG A 660 8.65 -16.66 -10.29
CA ARG A 660 9.75 -16.06 -9.53
C ARG A 660 9.25 -14.95 -8.61
N ASN A 661 8.42 -14.08 -9.14
CA ASN A 661 7.84 -12.96 -8.39
C ASN A 661 6.93 -13.49 -7.27
N PHE A 662 6.12 -14.51 -7.52
CA PHE A 662 5.32 -15.18 -6.51
C PHE A 662 6.18 -15.76 -5.38
N ARG A 663 7.26 -16.48 -5.73
CA ARG A 663 8.20 -17.02 -4.72
C ARG A 663 8.84 -15.93 -3.89
N ALA A 664 9.21 -14.80 -4.51
CA ALA A 664 9.77 -13.65 -3.78
C ALA A 664 8.76 -13.07 -2.79
N ARG A 665 7.50 -12.84 -3.21
CA ARG A 665 6.44 -12.36 -2.30
C ARG A 665 6.12 -13.36 -1.19
N LYS A 666 6.08 -14.64 -1.51
CA LYS A 666 5.88 -15.71 -0.52
C LYS A 666 7.00 -15.73 0.52
N ASN A 667 8.25 -15.59 0.08
CA ASN A 667 9.40 -15.53 0.98
C ASN A 667 9.31 -14.33 1.94
N VAL A 668 8.97 -13.14 1.41
CA VAL A 668 8.74 -11.96 2.25
C VAL A 668 7.65 -12.22 3.29
N LEU A 669 6.55 -12.86 2.89
CA LEU A 669 5.46 -13.22 3.80
C LEU A 669 5.91 -14.23 4.87
N GLU A 670 6.72 -15.23 4.53
CA GLU A 670 7.21 -16.24 5.46
C GLU A 670 8.04 -15.59 6.59
N TYR A 671 8.88 -14.61 6.27
CA TYR A 671 9.59 -13.81 7.28
C TYR A 671 8.63 -12.91 8.09
N ASP A 672 7.70 -12.23 7.44
CA ASP A 672 6.77 -11.34 8.15
C ASP A 672 5.76 -12.12 9.01
N ASN A 673 5.46 -13.37 8.71
CA ASN A 673 4.61 -14.21 9.56
C ASN A 673 5.23 -14.43 10.94
N VAL A 674 6.55 -14.50 11.06
CA VAL A 674 7.25 -14.57 12.35
C VAL A 674 7.00 -13.29 13.15
N MET A 675 7.23 -12.15 12.49
CA MET A 675 6.95 -10.83 13.08
C MET A 675 5.48 -10.65 13.41
N ASN A 676 4.58 -11.19 12.57
CA ASN A 676 3.15 -11.06 12.79
C ASN A 676 2.68 -11.79 14.05
N THR A 677 3.23 -12.96 14.32
CA THR A 677 2.93 -13.69 15.58
C THR A 677 3.35 -12.87 16.80
N GLN A 678 4.52 -12.24 16.77
CA GLN A 678 5.00 -11.36 17.82
C GLN A 678 4.13 -10.10 17.94
N ARG A 679 3.77 -9.50 16.82
CA ARG A 679 2.90 -8.31 16.72
C ARG A 679 1.54 -8.56 17.36
N GLU A 680 0.90 -9.68 17.05
CA GLU A 680 -0.41 -10.06 17.63
C GLU A 680 -0.36 -10.14 19.15
N VAL A 681 0.70 -10.73 19.73
CA VAL A 681 0.89 -10.81 21.18
C VAL A 681 1.02 -9.41 21.80
N ILE A 682 1.91 -8.58 21.24
CA ILE A 682 2.18 -7.23 21.76
C ILE A 682 0.94 -6.33 21.64
N TYR A 683 0.29 -6.34 20.47
CA TYR A 683 -0.88 -5.49 20.24
C TYR A 683 -2.09 -5.93 21.08
N ALA A 684 -2.29 -7.23 21.30
CA ALA A 684 -3.32 -7.72 22.21
C ALA A 684 -3.07 -7.29 23.67
N GLN A 685 -1.83 -7.31 24.12
CA GLN A 685 -1.47 -6.80 25.46
C GLN A 685 -1.68 -5.29 25.56
N ARG A 686 -1.26 -4.52 24.55
CA ARG A 686 -1.51 -3.08 24.48
C ARG A 686 -2.99 -2.74 24.54
N GLN A 687 -3.82 -3.49 23.80
CA GLN A 687 -5.27 -3.28 23.76
C GLN A 687 -5.90 -3.45 25.13
N LYS A 688 -5.49 -4.47 25.90
CA LYS A 688 -5.97 -4.67 27.29
C LYS A 688 -5.67 -3.47 28.19
N VAL A 689 -4.45 -2.90 28.05
CA VAL A 689 -4.07 -1.69 28.80
C VAL A 689 -4.91 -0.48 28.41
N LEU A 690 -5.20 -0.32 27.10
CA LEU A 690 -6.04 0.76 26.58
C LEU A 690 -7.51 0.60 26.99
N ASP A 691 -8.02 -0.63 27.06
CA ASP A 691 -9.38 -0.92 27.47
C ASP A 691 -9.62 -0.70 28.98
N GLY A 692 -8.54 -0.45 29.72
CA GLY A 692 -8.62 -0.05 31.12
C GLY A 692 -8.72 -1.21 32.10
N GLU A 693 -8.24 -2.42 31.72
CA GLU A 693 -8.12 -3.54 32.66
C GLU A 693 -7.34 -3.13 33.91
N ASP A 694 -7.67 -3.71 35.03
CA ASP A 694 -6.91 -3.52 36.27
C ASP A 694 -5.57 -4.26 36.18
N LEU A 695 -4.50 -3.48 36.07
CA LEU A 695 -3.16 -4.01 35.90
C LEU A 695 -2.48 -4.44 37.21
N ARG A 696 -3.11 -4.19 38.37
CA ARG A 696 -2.49 -4.50 39.68
C ARG A 696 -2.07 -5.96 39.82
N GLU A 697 -2.96 -6.86 39.46
CA GLU A 697 -2.66 -8.29 39.53
C GLU A 697 -1.51 -8.68 38.59
N ASN A 698 -1.52 -8.10 37.38
CA ASN A 698 -0.47 -8.30 36.37
C ASN A 698 0.89 -7.76 36.88
N MET A 699 0.90 -6.58 37.52
CA MET A 699 2.10 -6.03 38.17
C MET A 699 2.62 -6.93 39.29
N MET A 700 1.72 -7.52 40.09
CA MET A 700 2.14 -8.45 41.15
C MET A 700 2.70 -9.75 40.60
N GLN A 701 2.14 -10.27 39.50
CA GLN A 701 2.67 -11.46 38.81
C GLN A 701 4.07 -11.19 38.22
N MET A 702 4.25 -10.01 37.58
CA MET A 702 5.56 -9.60 37.06
C MET A 702 6.59 -9.44 38.19
N LEU A 703 6.22 -8.79 39.29
CA LEU A 703 7.09 -8.63 40.45
C LEU A 703 7.49 -9.99 41.04
N ARG A 704 6.55 -10.94 41.14
CA ARG A 704 6.83 -12.28 41.63
C ARG A 704 7.83 -13.01 40.72
N SER A 705 7.58 -12.99 39.41
CA SER A 705 8.47 -13.60 38.42
C SER A 705 9.88 -13.01 38.48
N LEU A 706 10.00 -11.69 38.69
CA LEU A 706 11.28 -11.01 38.85
C LEU A 706 12.02 -11.49 40.11
N VAL A 707 11.33 -11.55 41.27
CA VAL A 707 11.90 -12.02 42.50
C VAL A 707 12.34 -13.49 42.39
N GLU A 708 11.57 -14.35 41.77
CA GLU A 708 11.91 -15.75 41.51
C GLU A 708 13.19 -15.86 40.66
N SER A 709 13.29 -15.04 39.58
CA SER A 709 14.47 -14.98 38.72
C SER A 709 15.72 -14.51 39.49
N ASP A 710 15.61 -13.40 40.25
CA ASP A 710 16.73 -12.83 41.00
C ASP A 710 17.21 -13.77 42.11
N VAL A 711 16.28 -14.42 42.84
CA VAL A 711 16.61 -15.44 43.84
C VAL A 711 17.27 -16.65 43.20
N SER A 712 16.74 -17.16 42.11
CA SER A 712 17.33 -18.28 41.37
C SER A 712 18.73 -17.96 40.89
N THR A 713 18.94 -16.76 40.35
CA THR A 713 20.25 -16.27 39.85
C THR A 713 21.24 -16.15 41.01
N ALA A 714 20.85 -15.55 42.15
CA ALA A 714 21.70 -15.39 43.33
C ALA A 714 22.10 -16.72 43.96
N LEU A 715 21.29 -17.77 43.83
CA LEU A 715 21.52 -19.09 44.37
C LEU A 715 22.14 -20.09 43.40
N SER A 716 22.19 -19.77 42.11
CA SER A 716 22.67 -20.68 41.04
C SER A 716 24.10 -21.20 41.25
N GLY A 717 25.01 -20.38 41.76
CA GLY A 717 26.40 -20.75 42.05
C GLY A 717 26.58 -21.64 43.26
N HIS A 718 25.51 -21.93 44.02
CA HIS A 718 25.60 -22.57 45.35
C HIS A 718 24.63 -23.77 45.50
N GLY A 719 24.23 -24.38 44.42
CA GLY A 719 23.35 -25.55 44.39
C GLY A 719 21.96 -25.29 44.95
N GLY A 720 21.45 -24.06 44.89
CA GLY A 720 20.11 -23.68 45.35
C GLY A 720 19.99 -23.50 46.89
N VAL A 721 21.11 -23.53 47.63
CA VAL A 721 21.12 -23.32 49.09
C VAL A 721 21.31 -21.83 49.40
N VAL A 722 20.47 -21.30 50.27
CA VAL A 722 20.59 -19.91 50.75
C VAL A 722 21.86 -19.75 51.61
N ASN A 723 22.74 -18.84 51.19
CA ASN A 723 24.00 -18.53 51.86
C ASN A 723 24.31 -17.03 51.87
N GLU A 724 25.40 -16.64 52.53
CA GLU A 724 25.74 -15.21 52.67
C GLU A 724 26.06 -14.51 51.35
N ASP A 725 26.71 -15.21 50.43
CA ASP A 725 27.12 -14.62 49.18
C ASP A 725 25.89 -14.49 48.23
N GLY A 726 25.00 -15.46 48.24
CA GLY A 726 23.69 -15.38 47.55
C GLY A 726 22.82 -14.23 48.09
N LEU A 727 22.76 -14.05 49.43
CA LEU A 727 22.03 -12.91 49.99
C LEU A 727 22.69 -11.55 49.68
N LYS A 728 24.02 -11.46 49.61
CA LYS A 728 24.68 -10.24 49.10
C LYS A 728 24.42 -9.96 47.65
N GLY A 729 24.42 -11.02 46.80
CA GLY A 729 24.05 -10.92 45.40
C GLY A 729 22.61 -10.39 45.22
N LEU A 730 21.67 -10.96 45.96
CA LEU A 730 20.28 -10.54 45.97
C LEU A 730 20.11 -9.10 46.48
N ALA A 731 20.82 -8.72 47.54
CA ALA A 731 20.79 -7.35 48.05
C ALA A 731 21.32 -6.34 47.02
N ASN A 732 22.37 -6.68 46.27
CA ASN A 732 22.89 -5.83 45.22
C ASN A 732 21.92 -5.67 44.04
N ALA A 733 21.16 -6.71 43.72
CA ALA A 733 20.18 -6.67 42.63
C ALA A 733 18.91 -5.88 43.02
N MET A 734 18.45 -6.02 44.26
CA MET A 734 17.11 -5.55 44.63
C MET A 734 17.06 -4.35 45.56
N GLU A 735 18.04 -4.21 46.48
CA GLU A 735 18.07 -3.11 47.46
C GLU A 735 18.32 -1.75 46.78
N GLY A 736 17.59 -0.75 47.18
CA GLY A 736 17.65 0.59 46.60
C GLY A 736 16.83 0.79 45.33
N ILE A 737 16.27 -0.29 44.79
CA ILE A 737 15.33 -0.28 43.70
C ILE A 737 13.94 -0.65 44.22
N TYR A 738 13.77 -1.87 44.74
CA TYR A 738 12.49 -2.40 45.14
C TYR A 738 12.16 -2.21 46.62
N PHE A 739 13.18 -2.06 47.44
CA PHE A 739 13.06 -1.73 48.88
C PHE A 739 14.32 -1.07 49.42
N ALA A 740 14.27 -0.55 50.63
CA ALA A 740 15.35 0.23 51.23
C ALA A 740 16.65 -0.58 51.41
N LYS A 741 17.80 0.11 51.26
CA LYS A 741 19.12 -0.50 51.51
C LYS A 741 19.23 -0.98 52.94
N GLY A 742 19.82 -2.17 53.16
CA GLY A 742 20.01 -2.82 54.46
C GLY A 742 18.80 -3.61 54.95
N THR A 743 17.73 -3.72 54.17
CA THR A 743 16.52 -4.48 54.54
C THR A 743 16.82 -5.96 54.67
N LEU A 744 17.53 -6.57 53.75
CA LEU A 744 17.90 -8.00 53.81
C LEU A 744 18.94 -8.24 54.89
N ALA A 745 19.91 -7.32 55.07
CA ALA A 745 20.92 -7.39 56.11
C ALA A 745 20.31 -7.39 57.52
N SER A 746 19.27 -6.59 57.77
CA SER A 746 18.56 -6.53 59.06
C SER A 746 17.80 -7.83 59.42
N ARG A 747 17.55 -8.69 58.42
CA ARG A 747 16.83 -9.98 58.57
C ARG A 747 17.71 -11.19 58.26
N ARG A 748 19.04 -10.98 58.21
CA ARG A 748 20.00 -11.96 57.72
C ARG A 748 19.88 -13.33 58.38
N GLU A 749 19.78 -13.43 59.72
CA GLU A 749 19.69 -14.71 60.45
C GLU A 749 18.41 -15.48 60.08
N GLN A 750 17.32 -14.76 59.91
CA GLN A 750 16.05 -15.32 59.51
C GLN A 750 16.10 -15.86 58.07
N LEU A 751 16.68 -15.09 57.15
CA LEU A 751 16.75 -15.45 55.71
C LEU A 751 17.70 -16.63 55.46
N LEU A 752 18.80 -16.73 56.18
CA LEU A 752 19.73 -17.87 56.08
C LEU A 752 19.13 -19.20 56.52
N ALA A 753 18.06 -19.20 57.34
CA ALA A 753 17.36 -20.39 57.80
C ALA A 753 16.27 -20.86 56.82
N MET A 754 16.01 -20.15 55.74
CA MET A 754 14.96 -20.41 54.75
C MET A 754 15.46 -21.26 53.59
N ASN A 755 14.54 -21.99 52.96
CA ASN A 755 14.81 -22.58 51.64
C ASN A 755 14.56 -21.53 50.54
N ALA A 756 14.85 -21.87 49.28
CA ALA A 756 14.74 -20.94 48.14
C ALA A 756 13.29 -20.40 47.96
N ASP A 757 12.30 -21.26 48.11
CA ASP A 757 10.89 -20.87 47.95
C ASP A 757 10.43 -19.93 49.07
N GLN A 758 10.80 -20.21 50.31
CA GLN A 758 10.51 -19.34 51.43
C GLN A 758 11.22 -17.98 51.34
N LEU A 759 12.45 -17.98 50.83
CA LEU A 759 13.19 -16.75 50.54
C LEU A 759 12.49 -15.92 49.47
N THR A 760 12.09 -16.57 48.41
CA THR A 760 11.31 -15.92 47.31
C THR A 760 10.01 -15.30 47.86
N ASP A 761 9.21 -16.05 48.62
CA ASP A 761 7.96 -15.53 49.19
C ASP A 761 8.21 -14.36 50.15
N THR A 762 9.27 -14.43 50.97
CA THR A 762 9.62 -13.38 51.93
C THR A 762 10.07 -12.09 51.20
N VAL A 763 10.92 -12.22 50.22
CA VAL A 763 11.41 -11.08 49.43
C VAL A 763 10.29 -10.47 48.61
N PHE A 764 9.39 -11.31 48.04
CA PHE A 764 8.20 -10.84 47.34
C PHE A 764 7.29 -10.01 48.24
N GLU A 765 6.98 -10.50 49.45
CA GLU A 765 6.15 -9.75 50.40
C GLU A 765 6.81 -8.42 50.85
N ILE A 766 8.13 -8.35 50.99
CA ILE A 766 8.83 -7.10 51.25
C ILE A 766 8.66 -6.11 50.11
N ALA A 767 8.86 -6.55 48.84
CA ALA A 767 8.72 -5.71 47.68
C ALA A 767 7.25 -5.28 47.50
N LYS A 768 6.31 -6.19 47.68
CA LYS A 768 4.87 -5.92 47.59
C LYS A 768 4.44 -4.87 48.63
N HIS A 769 4.94 -4.97 49.88
CA HIS A 769 4.64 -3.96 50.89
C HIS A 769 5.14 -2.57 50.52
N THR A 770 6.30 -2.47 49.86
CA THR A 770 6.83 -1.20 49.34
C THR A 770 5.91 -0.65 48.24
N TYR A 771 5.44 -1.52 47.33
CA TYR A 771 4.49 -1.14 46.30
C TYR A 771 3.17 -0.63 46.87
N GLU A 772 2.59 -1.35 47.86
CA GLU A 772 1.35 -0.96 48.53
C GLU A 772 1.49 0.36 49.32
N ALA A 773 2.65 0.59 49.96
CA ALA A 773 2.96 1.87 50.59
C ALA A 773 2.98 3.02 49.58
N LYS A 774 3.52 2.80 48.38
CA LYS A 774 3.51 3.76 47.29
C LYS A 774 2.09 4.00 46.74
N GLU A 775 1.29 2.94 46.59
CA GLU A 775 -0.13 3.06 46.20
C GLU A 775 -0.94 3.89 47.22
N ALA A 776 -0.72 3.66 48.50
CA ALA A 776 -1.34 4.45 49.57
C ALA A 776 -0.95 5.94 49.53
N ALA A 777 0.33 6.24 49.21
CA ALA A 777 0.82 7.59 49.09
C ALA A 777 0.24 8.36 47.89
N TYR A 778 0.01 7.70 46.75
CA TYR A 778 -0.44 8.34 45.50
C TYR A 778 -1.93 8.21 45.20
N THR A 779 -2.67 7.45 45.94
CA THR A 779 -4.06 6.99 45.70
C THR A 779 -4.16 5.91 44.61
N PRO A 780 -5.12 4.98 44.72
CA PRO A 780 -5.28 3.88 43.75
C PRO A 780 -5.53 4.38 42.32
N LYS A 781 -6.28 5.47 42.14
CA LYS A 781 -6.60 6.03 40.82
C LYS A 781 -5.33 6.52 40.07
N ILE A 782 -4.46 7.25 40.76
CA ILE A 782 -3.20 7.74 40.19
C ILE A 782 -2.27 6.58 39.94
N MET A 783 -2.24 5.59 40.85
CA MET A 783 -1.38 4.41 40.70
C MET A 783 -1.77 3.57 39.46
N ARG A 784 -3.06 3.32 39.22
CA ARG A 784 -3.55 2.62 38.01
C ARG A 784 -3.15 3.37 36.74
N GLU A 785 -3.25 4.71 36.72
CA GLU A 785 -2.81 5.47 35.55
C GLU A 785 -1.29 5.43 35.36
N LEU A 786 -0.51 5.46 36.45
CA LEU A 786 0.93 5.34 36.40
C LEU A 786 1.37 3.97 35.84
N GLU A 787 0.72 2.89 36.25
CA GLU A 787 0.95 1.53 35.73
C GLU A 787 0.74 1.50 34.22
N ARG A 788 -0.36 2.10 33.71
CA ARG A 788 -0.65 2.17 32.29
C ARG A 788 0.40 2.97 31.53
N VAL A 789 0.77 4.14 32.04
CA VAL A 789 1.79 5.02 31.42
C VAL A 789 3.13 4.29 31.31
N VAL A 790 3.58 3.68 32.41
CA VAL A 790 4.86 2.99 32.45
C VAL A 790 4.85 1.78 31.52
N MET A 791 3.80 0.96 31.60
CA MET A 791 3.69 -0.25 30.79
C MET A 791 3.64 0.05 29.29
N LEU A 792 2.80 1.00 28.85
CA LEU A 792 2.73 1.40 27.45
C LEU A 792 4.09 1.90 26.95
N ARG A 793 4.76 2.75 27.74
CA ARG A 793 6.05 3.32 27.35
C ARG A 793 7.11 2.25 27.22
N VAL A 794 7.23 1.35 28.19
CA VAL A 794 8.23 0.27 28.15
C VAL A 794 7.96 -0.69 27.00
N VAL A 795 6.70 -1.10 26.82
CA VAL A 795 6.32 -1.98 25.70
C VAL A 795 6.67 -1.33 24.37
N ASP A 796 6.35 -0.05 24.17
CA ASP A 796 6.65 0.65 22.92
C ASP A 796 8.14 0.80 22.66
N GLU A 797 8.95 1.14 23.68
CA GLU A 797 10.42 1.25 23.57
C GLU A 797 11.02 -0.08 23.11
N TYR A 798 10.74 -1.17 23.83
CA TYR A 798 11.33 -2.49 23.55
C TYR A 798 10.78 -3.10 22.25
N TRP A 799 9.51 -2.86 21.91
CA TRP A 799 8.93 -3.35 20.67
C TRP A 799 9.57 -2.69 19.44
N MET A 800 9.78 -1.38 19.46
CA MET A 800 10.48 -0.69 18.37
C MET A 800 11.94 -1.18 18.22
N ASP A 801 12.64 -1.41 19.31
CA ASP A 801 14.00 -1.96 19.28
C ASP A 801 14.02 -3.40 18.74
N ASN A 802 12.99 -4.20 19.06
CA ASN A 802 12.87 -5.55 18.54
C ASN A 802 12.58 -5.58 17.03
N ILE A 803 11.77 -4.63 16.52
CA ILE A 803 11.53 -4.52 15.07
C ILE A 803 12.85 -4.30 14.34
N ASP A 804 13.67 -3.36 14.80
CA ASP A 804 14.96 -3.07 14.18
C ASP A 804 15.91 -4.27 14.30
N ALA A 805 15.99 -4.92 15.46
CA ALA A 805 16.83 -6.10 15.69
C ALA A 805 16.40 -7.31 14.82
N MET A 806 15.11 -7.48 14.58
CA MET A 806 14.60 -8.53 13.69
C MET A 806 14.89 -8.21 12.22
N ASP A 807 14.90 -6.95 11.82
CA ASP A 807 15.32 -6.55 10.47
C ASP A 807 16.83 -6.79 10.27
N ASP A 808 17.66 -6.52 11.25
CA ASP A 808 19.09 -6.83 11.22
C ASP A 808 19.33 -8.35 11.12
N LEU A 809 18.61 -9.14 11.93
CA LEU A 809 18.67 -10.60 11.86
C LEU A 809 18.33 -11.11 10.45
N LYS A 810 17.28 -10.56 9.84
CA LYS A 810 16.85 -10.94 8.50
C LYS A 810 17.93 -10.71 7.44
N GLN A 811 18.70 -9.62 7.54
CA GLN A 811 19.79 -9.33 6.61
C GLN A 811 20.91 -10.36 6.69
N GLY A 812 21.26 -10.82 7.92
CA GLY A 812 22.34 -11.77 8.15
C GLY A 812 21.97 -13.25 7.97
N ILE A 813 20.68 -13.59 8.17
CA ILE A 813 20.24 -14.99 8.31
C ILE A 813 20.45 -15.83 7.02
N GLY A 814 20.49 -15.18 5.85
CA GLY A 814 20.71 -15.83 4.56
C GLY A 814 22.04 -16.62 4.49
N LEU A 815 23.04 -16.23 5.29
CA LEU A 815 24.32 -16.91 5.40
C LEU A 815 24.19 -18.31 6.02
N ARG A 816 23.14 -18.58 6.79
CA ARG A 816 22.85 -19.91 7.36
C ARG A 816 22.62 -21.00 6.30
N ALA A 817 22.20 -20.60 5.09
CA ALA A 817 22.03 -21.53 3.96
C ALA A 817 23.33 -22.25 3.58
N TYR A 818 24.50 -21.62 3.76
CA TYR A 818 25.79 -22.27 3.52
C TYR A 818 26.06 -23.42 4.50
N GLY A 819 25.48 -23.35 5.71
CA GLY A 819 25.50 -24.42 6.71
C GLY A 819 24.40 -25.47 6.53
N GLN A 820 23.69 -25.48 5.40
CA GLN A 820 22.56 -26.38 5.11
C GLN A 820 21.34 -26.20 6.07
N HIS A 821 21.24 -25.07 6.76
CA HIS A 821 20.07 -24.68 7.53
C HIS A 821 19.12 -23.87 6.66
N ASP A 822 17.81 -24.15 6.78
CA ASP A 822 16.80 -23.32 6.14
C ASP A 822 16.80 -21.94 6.82
N PRO A 823 17.04 -20.84 6.06
CA PRO A 823 17.10 -19.49 6.65
C PRO A 823 15.80 -19.06 7.34
N VAL A 824 14.63 -19.50 6.86
CA VAL A 824 13.35 -19.15 7.46
C VAL A 824 13.17 -19.86 8.80
N VAL A 825 13.58 -21.12 8.90
CA VAL A 825 13.55 -21.87 10.16
C VAL A 825 14.49 -21.26 11.18
N ALA A 826 15.75 -20.95 10.78
CA ALA A 826 16.72 -20.28 11.64
C ALA A 826 16.21 -18.90 12.12
N TYR A 827 15.60 -18.11 11.23
CA TYR A 827 15.01 -16.83 11.57
C TYR A 827 13.87 -16.97 12.60
N LYS A 828 13.05 -18.01 12.45
CA LYS A 828 11.96 -18.30 13.40
C LYS A 828 12.52 -18.67 14.79
N GLU A 829 13.54 -19.51 14.86
CA GLU A 829 14.13 -19.95 16.12
C GLU A 829 14.88 -18.83 16.84
N GLU A 830 15.76 -18.12 16.14
CA GLU A 830 16.51 -16.98 16.71
C GLU A 830 15.56 -15.82 17.08
N GLY A 831 14.59 -15.51 16.22
CA GLY A 831 13.57 -14.49 16.48
C GLY A 831 12.65 -14.81 17.67
N TYR A 832 12.36 -16.10 17.91
CA TYR A 832 11.62 -16.51 19.11
C TYR A 832 12.44 -16.28 20.39
N GLN A 833 13.73 -16.60 20.38
CA GLN A 833 14.63 -16.33 21.52
C GLN A 833 14.76 -14.84 21.81
N MET A 834 14.90 -14.01 20.76
CA MET A 834 14.94 -12.55 20.90
C MET A 834 13.64 -12.00 21.50
N PHE A 835 12.49 -12.52 21.04
CA PHE A 835 11.18 -12.12 21.55
C PHE A 835 10.99 -12.51 23.02
N GLU A 836 11.38 -13.71 23.44
CA GLU A 836 11.32 -14.13 24.84
C GLU A 836 12.21 -13.25 25.74
N ALA A 837 13.43 -12.95 25.27
CA ALA A 837 14.33 -12.03 25.96
C ALA A 837 13.70 -10.62 26.09
N MET A 838 13.08 -10.12 25.02
CA MET A 838 12.37 -8.84 25.05
C MET A 838 11.21 -8.84 26.06
N ILE A 839 10.36 -9.88 26.07
CA ILE A 839 9.23 -9.98 27.00
C ILE A 839 9.74 -10.00 28.45
N THR A 840 10.83 -10.69 28.72
CA THR A 840 11.49 -10.70 30.03
C THR A 840 11.96 -9.30 30.41
N ALA A 841 12.68 -8.63 29.52
CA ALA A 841 13.17 -7.28 29.75
C ALA A 841 12.03 -6.25 29.95
N ILE A 842 10.90 -6.39 29.22
CA ILE A 842 9.70 -5.57 29.45
C ILE A 842 9.17 -5.72 30.87
N LYS A 843 9.09 -6.97 31.36
CA LYS A 843 8.62 -7.22 32.73
C LYS A 843 9.54 -6.58 33.77
N GLU A 844 10.84 -6.80 33.64
CA GLU A 844 11.85 -6.27 34.56
C GLU A 844 11.86 -4.73 34.55
N GLU A 845 11.93 -4.10 33.39
CA GLU A 845 11.98 -2.65 33.27
C GLU A 845 10.66 -1.98 33.68
N THR A 846 9.52 -2.60 33.41
CA THR A 846 8.21 -2.11 33.88
C THR A 846 8.18 -2.05 35.42
N ILE A 847 8.54 -3.13 36.11
CA ILE A 847 8.55 -3.18 37.57
C ILE A 847 9.60 -2.20 38.11
N ARG A 848 10.82 -2.19 37.55
CA ARG A 848 11.87 -1.26 37.93
C ARG A 848 11.42 0.20 37.84
N ARG A 849 10.84 0.62 36.73
CA ARG A 849 10.31 2.00 36.57
C ARG A 849 9.18 2.29 37.53
N MET A 850 8.30 1.33 37.78
CA MET A 850 7.22 1.49 38.75
C MET A 850 7.70 1.79 40.15
N PHE A 851 8.83 1.19 40.60
CA PHE A 851 9.41 1.48 41.89
C PHE A 851 10.20 2.80 41.92
N LEU A 852 10.94 3.13 40.85
CA LEU A 852 11.84 4.30 40.81
C LEU A 852 11.11 5.62 40.53
N VAL A 853 10.01 5.62 39.80
CA VAL A 853 9.30 6.84 39.44
C VAL A 853 8.73 7.54 40.67
N GLN A 854 9.05 8.83 40.83
CA GLN A 854 8.52 9.69 41.86
C GLN A 854 7.70 10.81 41.22
N LEU A 855 6.44 10.93 41.61
CA LEU A 855 5.57 12.01 41.13
C LEU A 855 5.82 13.27 41.96
N ARG A 856 5.98 14.41 41.31
CA ARG A 856 6.04 15.71 42.00
C ARG A 856 4.63 16.11 42.43
N PRO A 857 4.46 16.72 43.63
CA PRO A 857 3.17 17.26 44.05
C PRO A 857 2.62 18.23 42.98
N ALA A 858 1.37 18.04 42.54
CA ALA A 858 0.67 18.82 41.53
C ALA A 858 0.99 18.47 40.05
N GLN A 859 1.68 17.39 39.75
CA GLN A 859 1.85 16.91 38.36
C GLN A 859 0.72 15.91 38.02
N GLU A 860 -0.07 16.22 36.98
CA GLU A 860 -0.94 15.23 36.35
C GLU A 860 -0.08 14.18 35.63
N VAL A 861 -0.41 12.91 35.82
CA VAL A 861 0.21 11.81 35.06
C VAL A 861 -0.33 11.86 33.65
N LYS A 862 0.50 12.19 32.69
CA LYS A 862 0.16 12.25 31.26
C LYS A 862 0.94 11.17 30.52
N ARG A 863 0.26 10.54 29.57
CA ARG A 863 0.88 9.60 28.65
C ARG A 863 1.59 10.40 27.54
N GLU A 864 2.80 10.00 27.19
CA GLU A 864 3.58 10.58 26.10
C GLU A 864 4.04 9.47 25.16
N LYS A 865 3.96 9.72 23.84
CA LYS A 865 4.46 8.81 22.83
C LYS A 865 5.99 8.75 22.88
N VAL A 866 6.56 7.56 22.83
CA VAL A 866 8.00 7.31 22.84
C VAL A 866 8.66 7.96 21.63
N ALA A 867 8.03 7.87 20.46
CA ALA A 867 8.49 8.48 19.23
C ALA A 867 7.35 9.15 18.49
N LYS A 868 7.69 10.15 17.67
CA LYS A 868 6.73 10.84 16.79
C LYS A 868 6.93 10.35 15.37
N GLU A 869 5.82 10.11 14.69
CA GLU A 869 5.80 9.81 13.26
C GLU A 869 6.44 10.95 12.47
N THR A 870 7.41 10.63 11.62
CA THR A 870 8.08 11.58 10.72
C THR A 870 7.83 11.27 9.25
N GLY A 871 7.36 10.05 8.94
CA GLY A 871 7.04 9.61 7.59
C GLY A 871 6.36 8.25 7.55
N THR A 872 5.75 7.96 6.42
CA THR A 872 5.13 6.68 6.09
C THR A 872 5.65 6.14 4.77
N SER A 873 5.54 4.85 4.53
CA SER A 873 5.92 4.22 3.26
C SER A 873 4.93 4.49 2.10
N ALA A 874 3.81 5.18 2.36
CA ALA A 874 2.87 5.59 1.32
C ALA A 874 3.19 6.98 0.74
N PRO A 875 2.77 7.27 -0.49
CA PRO A 875 2.88 8.59 -1.05
C PRO A 875 2.04 9.58 -0.23
N ASP A 876 2.70 10.47 0.51
CA ASP A 876 2.03 11.57 1.19
C ASP A 876 1.67 12.64 0.14
N LYS A 877 0.43 12.64 -0.31
CA LYS A 877 -0.13 13.70 -1.15
C LYS A 877 -0.58 14.91 -0.35
N SER A 878 -0.48 14.90 0.99
CA SER A 878 -0.89 15.99 1.86
C SER A 878 0.01 17.23 1.80
N GLN A 879 1.10 17.22 1.01
CA GLN A 879 1.72 18.45 0.51
C GLN A 879 0.95 19.05 -0.68
N VAL A 880 -0.36 18.87 -0.74
CA VAL A 880 -1.21 19.82 -1.44
C VAL A 880 -0.95 21.17 -0.78
N LYS A 881 -0.40 22.08 -1.57
CA LYS A 881 -0.17 23.50 -1.27
C LYS A 881 -1.15 23.94 -0.20
N ARG A 882 -0.68 24.20 1.00
CA ARG A 882 -1.41 25.10 1.91
C ARG A 882 -1.82 26.26 1.02
N ALA A 883 -3.13 26.49 0.92
CA ALA A 883 -3.65 27.65 0.20
C ALA A 883 -2.73 28.80 0.54
N PRO A 884 -2.24 29.57 -0.43
CA PRO A 884 -1.30 30.63 -0.14
C PRO A 884 -1.96 31.43 0.97
N VAL A 885 -1.39 31.35 2.17
CA VAL A 885 -1.72 32.32 3.22
C VAL A 885 -1.56 33.62 2.49
N ARG A 886 -2.67 34.33 2.25
CA ARG A 886 -2.64 35.69 1.72
C ARG A 886 -1.62 36.37 2.59
N LYS A 887 -0.40 36.52 2.06
CA LYS A 887 0.58 37.40 2.70
C LYS A 887 -0.16 38.72 2.78
N GLU A 888 -0.50 39.12 3.97
CA GLU A 888 -0.97 40.46 4.21
C GLU A 888 -0.05 41.38 3.40
N HIS A 889 -0.63 42.18 2.55
CA HIS A 889 0.09 43.06 1.65
C HIS A 889 1.03 43.88 2.54
N LYS A 890 2.32 43.50 2.57
CA LYS A 890 3.30 44.33 3.26
C LYS A 890 3.26 45.67 2.56
N VAL A 891 2.68 46.67 3.24
CA VAL A 891 2.56 48.01 2.73
C VAL A 891 3.95 48.52 2.34
N GLY A 892 4.15 48.81 1.10
CA GLY A 892 5.43 49.32 0.60
C GLY A 892 5.75 50.70 1.17
N PRO A 893 7.02 51.09 1.30
CA PRO A 893 7.40 52.37 1.86
C PRO A 893 6.73 53.58 1.20
N ASN A 894 6.31 53.44 -0.04
CA ASN A 894 5.69 54.54 -0.82
C ASN A 894 4.16 54.48 -0.92
N ASP A 895 3.54 53.40 -0.39
CA ASP A 895 2.09 53.22 -0.42
C ASP A 895 1.37 54.12 0.58
N PRO A 896 0.09 54.40 0.40
CA PRO A 896 -0.71 55.16 1.39
C PRO A 896 -0.67 54.45 2.75
N CYS A 897 -0.50 55.18 3.82
CA CYS A 897 -0.42 54.61 5.15
C CYS A 897 -1.78 54.02 5.58
N PRO A 898 -1.83 52.76 6.10
CA PRO A 898 -3.06 52.10 6.52
C PRO A 898 -3.77 52.81 7.66
N CYS A 899 -3.10 53.73 8.34
CA CYS A 899 -3.75 54.57 9.40
C CYS A 899 -4.73 55.61 8.87
N GLY A 900 -4.97 55.74 7.57
CA GLY A 900 -5.92 56.68 6.98
C GLY A 900 -5.42 58.14 6.91
N SER A 901 -4.16 58.42 7.24
CA SER A 901 -3.60 59.81 7.30
C SER A 901 -3.32 60.45 5.92
N GLY A 902 -3.54 59.76 4.81
CA GLY A 902 -3.21 60.23 3.44
C GLY A 902 -1.72 60.41 3.15
N LYS A 903 -0.85 60.12 4.12
CA LYS A 903 0.62 60.21 3.94
C LYS A 903 1.19 58.85 3.51
N LYS A 904 2.35 58.87 2.78
CA LYS A 904 3.09 57.65 2.43
C LYS A 904 3.55 56.94 3.70
N TYR A 905 3.47 55.61 3.72
CA TYR A 905 3.80 54.75 4.86
C TYR A 905 5.16 55.06 5.51
N LYS A 906 6.22 55.29 4.71
CA LYS A 906 7.54 55.69 5.21
C LYS A 906 7.60 57.02 5.95
N LYS A 907 6.59 57.91 5.74
CA LYS A 907 6.49 59.24 6.38
C LYS A 907 5.43 59.27 7.50
N CYS A 908 4.88 58.15 7.88
CA CYS A 908 3.85 58.00 8.88
C CYS A 908 4.13 56.88 9.88
N CYS A 909 3.60 55.69 9.73
CA CYS A 909 3.68 54.64 10.72
C CYS A 909 4.92 53.73 10.59
N MET A 910 5.65 53.75 9.48
CA MET A 910 6.79 52.86 9.25
C MET A 910 7.89 52.92 10.34
N GLN A 911 8.07 54.06 11.02
CA GLN A 911 9.05 54.19 12.12
C GLN A 911 8.52 53.62 13.44
N LYS A 912 7.20 53.65 13.66
CA LYS A 912 6.56 53.03 14.83
C LYS A 912 6.56 51.48 14.72
N ASP A 913 6.19 51.00 13.55
CA ASP A 913 6.13 49.55 13.28
C ASP A 913 7.52 48.87 13.25
N LYS A 914 8.61 49.64 13.00
CA LYS A 914 10.00 49.19 13.16
C LYS A 914 10.51 49.12 14.60
N LEU A 915 9.82 49.76 15.52
CA LEU A 915 10.16 49.73 16.95
C LEU A 915 9.37 48.67 17.74
N GLU A 916 8.29 48.14 17.13
CA GLU A 916 7.44 47.10 17.70
C GLU A 916 7.68 45.72 17.09
N SER A 917 8.50 45.56 16.02
CA SER A 917 8.97 44.33 15.43
C SER A 917 10.41 44.04 15.87
#